data_9804c2a509f7001bfca81300c9c951e2
#
_entry.id   9804c2a509f7001bfca81300c9c951e2
#
_cell.length_a   1.000
_cell.length_b   1.000
_cell.length_c   1.000
_cell.angle_alpha   90.00
_cell.angle_beta   90.00
_cell.angle_gamma   90.00
#
_symmetry.space_group_name_H-M   'P 1'
#
loop_
_entity.id
_entity.type
_entity.pdbx_description
1 polymer ?
#
loop_
_entity_poly.entity_id
_entity_poly.type
_entity_poly.pdbx_seq_one_letter_code
_entity_poly.pdbx_strand_id
1 'polypeptide(L)'
;MTVAVPQLEMGQGVTALLPQIVAMELGADWRKVAVEPAPVSGAYVNLPLAARWAPLWRPAIVALADEPDDYLLRRWAEAQRFGVTADGTSLAAFELPCREAAASARSMLAMAAADRWNVNWEECTASQGFIVHQDKRLPFADLVDDAVEYDPPDPAPINPQPPSERAGMAEDDTREITFPRLDLPSKVDGSYLFAGDVRLPDMVYAAIRHGPTGKAELSGYEKEAAAGRRGLVGVVAGKRWLAAVATDWWTAERIADALAPRFRVTGLARSERIEEALDAGVRRGKPQRVGERGQGDALMDKPSLALRYDVMPAAHGTIETASCTARLQDGRLELWFASQAPENARAAVAKAVGLPLADVVLYPLPAGGSFDRRLEHDHAIEAALIAREVGRPVQLIWSRWQEHLMLRPRPPVSAVLSARLGEQGHIDTLRARLAMPPSALEFGRRLFDNRTAWSAMDEVEGEPDALALEGLMPPYGIANVAVDHVPVSVPLSTGRLRGNAHGYTCFFVESFIDEIAQRNGQEPLGFRISMLGDDVRLAACLQTATRLAEWDGGAAGTGQGLACHRMDLGAATGRIALVATAVAGEGGVRVEKLAAAVDIGRIVNRDIALQQIEGGLLYGVGLALGSGLWYERGLPQQSRLSTLDLPNLADSPEVTIQLIESDAAPFDPGELAVAPVAPAIANALFSATGLRLRRLPLLSGGL
;
A
#
# COMPACT_ATOMS: atom_id res chain seq x y z
N MET A 1 3.68 11.50 -27.80
CA MET A 1 3.72 12.22 -26.51
C MET A 1 4.31 11.30 -25.47
N THR A 2 5.21 11.78 -24.62
CA THR A 2 5.72 11.04 -23.45
C THR A 2 5.25 11.74 -22.19
N VAL A 3 4.75 10.97 -21.23
CA VAL A 3 4.32 11.47 -19.92
C VAL A 3 5.29 10.99 -18.86
N ALA A 4 5.90 11.92 -18.13
CA ALA A 4 6.75 11.61 -17.00
C ALA A 4 5.89 11.40 -15.74
N VAL A 5 5.91 10.18 -15.17
CA VAL A 5 5.09 9.79 -14.01
C VAL A 5 5.94 9.79 -12.75
N PRO A 6 5.59 10.60 -11.72
CA PRO A 6 6.40 10.74 -10.50
C PRO A 6 6.08 9.69 -9.42
N GLN A 7 5.32 8.67 -9.75
CA GLN A 7 4.86 7.65 -8.81
C GLN A 7 5.39 6.27 -9.22
N LEU A 8 5.72 5.43 -8.23
CA LEU A 8 6.18 4.07 -8.46
C LEU A 8 5.06 3.21 -9.07
N GLU A 9 5.34 2.54 -10.20
CA GLU A 9 4.50 1.45 -10.69
C GLU A 9 4.85 0.15 -9.94
N MET A 10 3.88 -0.42 -9.25
CA MET A 10 4.02 -1.65 -8.48
C MET A 10 2.86 -2.64 -8.72
N GLY A 11 2.15 -2.45 -9.83
CA GLY A 11 0.99 -3.24 -10.26
C GLY A 11 -0.33 -2.48 -10.27
N GLN A 12 -0.40 -1.29 -9.67
CA GLN A 12 -1.64 -0.51 -9.55
C GLN A 12 -2.04 0.24 -10.82
N GLY A 13 -1.20 0.28 -11.86
CA GLY A 13 -1.53 0.89 -13.14
C GLY A 13 -1.37 2.41 -13.22
N VAL A 14 -0.63 3.02 -12.30
CA VAL A 14 -0.41 4.47 -12.28
C VAL A 14 0.28 4.98 -13.55
N THR A 15 1.12 4.16 -14.20
CA THR A 15 1.78 4.42 -15.47
C THR A 15 0.85 4.35 -16.70
N ALA A 16 -0.41 4.00 -16.51
CA ALA A 16 -1.45 4.16 -17.52
C ALA A 16 -2.50 5.18 -17.07
N LEU A 17 -2.87 5.21 -15.78
CA LEU A 17 -3.91 6.09 -15.25
C LEU A 17 -3.57 7.58 -15.39
N LEU A 18 -2.37 8.01 -14.97
CA LEU A 18 -1.97 9.42 -15.11
C LEU A 18 -1.75 9.84 -16.58
N PRO A 19 -1.08 9.03 -17.43
CA PRO A 19 -1.03 9.33 -18.87
C PRO A 19 -2.40 9.40 -19.55
N GLN A 20 -3.40 8.62 -19.12
CA GLN A 20 -4.77 8.72 -19.62
C GLN A 20 -5.36 10.11 -19.33
N ILE A 21 -5.23 10.60 -18.09
CA ILE A 21 -5.71 11.93 -17.70
C ILE A 21 -5.08 13.01 -18.57
N VAL A 22 -3.76 12.95 -18.78
CA VAL A 22 -3.05 13.88 -19.67
C VAL A 22 -3.53 13.76 -21.12
N ALA A 23 -3.65 12.53 -21.63
CA ALA A 23 -4.06 12.29 -23.02
C ALA A 23 -5.47 12.78 -23.31
N MET A 24 -6.40 12.59 -22.38
CA MET A 24 -7.78 13.07 -22.51
C MET A 24 -7.87 14.60 -22.46
N GLU A 25 -7.18 15.23 -21.52
CA GLU A 25 -7.17 16.69 -21.38
C GLU A 25 -6.48 17.38 -22.57
N LEU A 26 -5.38 16.80 -23.06
CA LEU A 26 -4.62 17.31 -24.21
C LEU A 26 -5.33 17.02 -25.56
N GLY A 27 -6.20 16.00 -25.64
CA GLY A 27 -6.76 15.49 -26.89
C GLY A 27 -5.76 14.66 -27.71
N ALA A 28 -4.88 13.91 -27.06
CA ALA A 28 -3.84 13.09 -27.70
C ALA A 28 -4.40 11.75 -28.22
N ASP A 29 -3.73 11.15 -29.23
CA ASP A 29 -3.98 9.78 -29.69
C ASP A 29 -3.30 8.80 -28.71
N TRP A 30 -4.09 7.99 -27.99
CA TRP A 30 -3.59 7.04 -26.97
C TRP A 30 -2.53 6.07 -27.51
N ARG A 31 -2.64 5.68 -28.78
CA ARG A 31 -1.68 4.77 -29.44
C ARG A 31 -0.30 5.37 -29.62
N LYS A 32 -0.17 6.70 -29.43
CA LYS A 32 1.09 7.46 -29.53
C LYS A 32 1.54 8.03 -28.20
N VAL A 33 1.00 7.51 -27.10
CA VAL A 33 1.39 7.88 -25.74
C VAL A 33 2.42 6.89 -25.22
N ALA A 34 3.52 7.41 -24.71
CA ALA A 34 4.55 6.68 -23.98
C ALA A 34 4.67 7.21 -22.55
N VAL A 35 5.27 6.43 -21.69
CA VAL A 35 5.47 6.77 -20.28
C VAL A 35 6.93 6.58 -19.88
N GLU A 36 7.42 7.46 -19.02
CA GLU A 36 8.73 7.33 -18.38
C GLU A 36 8.65 7.72 -16.90
N PRO A 37 9.56 7.27 -16.05
CA PRO A 37 9.64 7.73 -14.68
C PRO A 37 10.07 9.20 -14.64
N ALA A 38 9.36 10.02 -13.83
CA ALA A 38 9.79 11.39 -13.58
C ALA A 38 11.03 11.42 -12.67
N PRO A 39 11.91 12.42 -12.83
CA PRO A 39 13.01 12.62 -11.88
C PRO A 39 12.47 13.01 -10.51
N VAL A 40 13.19 12.64 -9.45
CA VAL A 40 12.84 13.05 -8.09
C VAL A 40 12.94 14.57 -7.95
N SER A 41 11.83 15.23 -7.67
CA SER A 41 11.72 16.69 -7.66
C SER A 41 10.71 17.19 -6.64
N GLY A 42 10.93 18.41 -6.11
CA GLY A 42 9.94 19.12 -5.30
C GLY A 42 8.72 19.62 -6.08
N ALA A 43 8.74 19.53 -7.41
CA ALA A 43 7.57 19.86 -8.25
C ALA A 43 6.50 18.76 -8.24
N TYR A 44 6.82 17.54 -7.82
CA TYR A 44 5.95 16.36 -7.89
C TYR A 44 5.62 15.84 -6.49
N VAL A 45 5.08 16.70 -5.63
CA VAL A 45 4.77 16.37 -4.24
C VAL A 45 3.41 15.70 -4.09
N ASN A 46 3.33 14.69 -3.22
CA ASN A 46 2.08 14.03 -2.86
C ASN A 46 1.48 14.71 -1.62
N LEU A 47 0.73 15.80 -1.82
CA LEU A 47 0.14 16.58 -0.72
C LEU A 47 -0.91 15.81 0.08
N PRO A 48 -1.86 15.07 -0.52
CA PRO A 48 -2.83 14.28 0.25
C PRO A 48 -2.16 13.28 1.20
N LEU A 49 -1.08 12.62 0.75
CA LEU A 49 -0.34 11.71 1.60
C LEU A 49 0.45 12.45 2.69
N ALA A 50 1.05 13.59 2.35
CA ALA A 50 1.77 14.40 3.32
C ALA A 50 0.84 14.88 4.45
N ALA A 51 -0.39 15.29 4.13
CA ALA A 51 -1.42 15.63 5.10
C ALA A 51 -1.82 14.43 5.97
N ARG A 52 -2.11 13.28 5.35
CA ARG A 52 -2.46 12.05 6.05
C ARG A 52 -1.35 11.59 7.02
N TRP A 53 -0.10 11.70 6.60
CA TRP A 53 1.06 11.30 7.41
C TRP A 53 1.61 12.43 8.29
N ALA A 54 0.91 13.55 8.43
CA ALA A 54 1.32 14.65 9.32
C ALA A 54 1.71 14.19 10.73
N PRO A 55 1.03 13.24 11.40
CA PRO A 55 1.47 12.72 12.69
C PRO A 55 2.87 12.10 12.69
N LEU A 56 3.37 11.63 11.53
CA LEU A 56 4.66 10.96 11.42
C LEU A 56 5.84 11.92 11.27
N TRP A 57 5.65 13.07 10.61
CA TRP A 57 6.73 14.04 10.32
C TRP A 57 6.58 15.40 11.00
N ARG A 58 5.52 15.60 11.77
CA ARG A 58 5.12 16.88 12.37
C ARG A 58 6.29 17.71 12.97
N PRO A 59 6.33 19.01 12.69
CA PRO A 59 7.05 19.95 13.54
C PRO A 59 6.42 20.00 14.94
N ALA A 60 7.22 20.30 15.95
CA ALA A 60 6.79 20.35 17.36
C ALA A 60 5.65 21.36 17.66
N ILE A 61 5.21 22.14 16.68
CA ILE A 61 4.17 23.17 16.81
C ILE A 61 2.97 22.76 15.96
N VAL A 62 2.09 21.94 16.53
CA VAL A 62 0.85 21.41 15.93
C VAL A 62 -0.09 22.51 15.41
N ALA A 63 -0.18 23.65 16.12
CA ALA A 63 -1.09 24.74 15.76
C ALA A 63 -0.78 25.43 14.42
N LEU A 64 0.45 25.30 13.92
CA LEU A 64 0.84 25.88 12.63
C LEU A 64 0.60 24.93 11.44
N ALA A 65 0.25 23.67 11.69
CA ALA A 65 -0.05 22.69 10.64
C ALA A 65 -1.55 22.65 10.24
N ASP A 66 -2.41 23.32 10.99
CA ASP A 66 -3.85 23.39 10.78
C ASP A 66 -4.28 24.73 10.15
N GLU A 67 -3.36 25.46 9.51
CA GLU A 67 -3.66 26.72 8.80
C GLU A 67 -4.53 26.45 7.55
N PRO A 68 -5.53 27.32 7.24
CA PRO A 68 -6.53 27.07 6.23
C PRO A 68 -6.00 26.83 4.80
N ASP A 69 -4.80 27.30 4.50
CA ASP A 69 -4.24 27.27 3.14
C ASP A 69 -3.20 26.17 2.92
N ASP A 70 -3.02 25.23 3.86
CA ASP A 70 -2.02 24.16 3.80
C ASP A 70 -0.59 24.64 3.44
N TYR A 71 -0.29 25.91 3.66
CA TYR A 71 0.96 26.54 3.24
C TYR A 71 2.19 25.83 3.82
N LEU A 72 2.17 25.54 5.12
CA LEU A 72 3.30 24.86 5.78
C LEU A 72 3.45 23.42 5.32
N LEU A 73 2.34 22.72 5.10
CA LEU A 73 2.31 21.38 4.53
C LEU A 73 2.96 21.36 3.15
N ARG A 74 2.55 22.27 2.26
CA ARG A 74 3.11 22.40 0.91
C ARG A 74 4.59 22.71 0.94
N ARG A 75 5.00 23.72 1.72
CA ARG A 75 6.42 24.10 1.86
C ARG A 75 7.29 22.96 2.41
N TRP A 76 6.78 22.23 3.38
CA TRP A 76 7.46 21.04 3.89
C TRP A 76 7.59 19.97 2.80
N ALA A 77 6.50 19.63 2.13
CA ALA A 77 6.48 18.60 1.09
C ALA A 77 7.43 18.95 -0.07
N GLU A 78 7.42 20.20 -0.53
CA GLU A 78 8.34 20.70 -1.56
C GLU A 78 9.81 20.63 -1.12
N ALA A 79 10.12 21.08 0.09
CA ALA A 79 11.46 21.05 0.65
C ALA A 79 11.99 19.62 0.83
N GLN A 80 11.12 18.69 1.21
CA GLN A 80 11.43 17.26 1.34
C GLN A 80 11.33 16.49 0.03
N ARG A 81 10.90 17.10 -1.07
CA ARG A 81 10.61 16.46 -2.35
C ARG A 81 9.73 15.22 -2.15
N PHE A 82 8.62 15.40 -1.40
CA PHE A 82 7.80 14.32 -0.89
C PHE A 82 6.93 13.69 -1.99
N GLY A 83 7.53 12.85 -2.84
CA GLY A 83 6.89 12.10 -3.93
C GLY A 83 6.56 10.65 -3.55
N VAL A 84 6.22 10.36 -2.29
CA VAL A 84 5.95 9.01 -1.80
C VAL A 84 4.69 8.43 -2.44
N THR A 85 4.75 7.16 -2.87
CA THR A 85 3.64 6.40 -3.43
C THR A 85 3.07 5.47 -2.37
N ALA A 86 1.94 5.81 -1.77
CA ALA A 86 1.27 4.97 -0.75
C ALA A 86 -0.21 5.36 -0.58
N ASP A 87 -0.97 4.57 0.15
CA ASP A 87 -2.33 4.83 0.65
C ASP A 87 -3.38 5.16 -0.45
N GLY A 88 -3.14 4.77 -1.72
CA GLY A 88 -4.06 5.09 -2.81
C GLY A 88 -4.17 6.59 -3.11
N THR A 89 -3.13 7.37 -2.83
CA THR A 89 -3.18 8.84 -2.94
C THR A 89 -2.79 9.39 -4.30
N SER A 90 -2.29 8.55 -5.23
CA SER A 90 -1.73 9.02 -6.51
C SER A 90 -2.76 9.78 -7.37
N LEU A 91 -3.99 9.28 -7.45
CA LEU A 91 -5.04 9.93 -8.21
C LEU A 91 -5.43 11.28 -7.58
N ALA A 92 -5.66 11.32 -6.27
CA ALA A 92 -5.98 12.54 -5.54
C ALA A 92 -4.88 13.60 -5.61
N ALA A 93 -3.61 13.17 -5.67
CA ALA A 93 -2.45 14.07 -5.72
C ALA A 93 -2.21 14.65 -7.12
N PHE A 94 -2.44 13.86 -8.18
CA PHE A 94 -1.91 14.20 -9.51
C PHE A 94 -2.97 14.39 -10.59
N GLU A 95 -4.27 14.14 -10.34
CA GLU A 95 -5.31 14.39 -11.36
C GLU A 95 -5.32 15.85 -11.81
N LEU A 96 -5.44 16.79 -10.87
CA LEU A 96 -5.49 18.21 -11.21
C LEU A 96 -4.18 18.72 -11.82
N PRO A 97 -2.98 18.46 -11.25
CA PRO A 97 -1.72 18.86 -11.89
C PRO A 97 -1.50 18.26 -13.28
N CYS A 98 -1.92 17.04 -13.54
CA CYS A 98 -1.84 16.44 -14.87
C CYS A 98 -2.77 17.16 -15.87
N ARG A 99 -3.97 17.55 -15.44
CA ARG A 99 -4.91 18.30 -16.27
C ARG A 99 -4.40 19.71 -16.57
N GLU A 100 -3.88 20.42 -15.56
CA GLU A 100 -3.30 21.75 -15.72
C GLU A 100 -2.14 21.74 -16.71
N ALA A 101 -1.19 20.82 -16.57
CA ALA A 101 -0.08 20.68 -17.49
C ALA A 101 -0.53 20.34 -18.92
N ALA A 102 -1.52 19.47 -19.06
CA ALA A 102 -2.06 19.08 -20.36
C ALA A 102 -2.85 20.24 -21.02
N ALA A 103 -3.63 20.99 -20.24
CA ALA A 103 -4.37 22.17 -20.72
C ALA A 103 -3.43 23.29 -21.16
N SER A 104 -2.36 23.54 -20.41
CA SER A 104 -1.30 24.49 -20.78
C SER A 104 -0.67 24.10 -22.12
N ALA A 105 -0.24 22.85 -22.26
CA ALA A 105 0.34 22.35 -23.51
C ALA A 105 -0.66 22.42 -24.68
N ARG A 106 -1.95 22.08 -24.45
CA ARG A 106 -3.00 22.22 -25.46
C ARG A 106 -3.14 23.66 -25.93
N SER A 107 -3.14 24.62 -25.02
CA SER A 107 -3.27 26.05 -25.35
C SER A 107 -2.10 26.54 -26.17
N MET A 108 -0.86 26.18 -25.80
CA MET A 108 0.34 26.56 -26.57
C MET A 108 0.32 25.99 -27.99
N LEU A 109 -0.07 24.69 -28.14
CA LEU A 109 -0.25 24.07 -29.46
C LEU A 109 -1.37 24.73 -30.27
N ALA A 110 -2.47 25.14 -29.63
CA ALA A 110 -3.57 25.87 -30.30
C ALA A 110 -3.13 27.27 -30.74
N MET A 111 -2.34 27.99 -29.94
CA MET A 111 -1.76 29.29 -30.32
C MET A 111 -0.84 29.18 -31.54
N ALA A 112 0.05 28.17 -31.54
CA ALA A 112 0.93 27.94 -32.68
C ALA A 112 0.16 27.60 -33.97
N ALA A 113 -0.91 26.81 -33.90
CA ALA A 113 -1.75 26.50 -35.04
C ALA A 113 -2.58 27.73 -35.49
N ALA A 114 -3.13 28.48 -34.56
CA ALA A 114 -3.93 29.68 -34.81
C ALA A 114 -3.12 30.77 -35.53
N ASP A 115 -1.88 30.98 -35.14
CA ASP A 115 -0.96 31.90 -35.81
C ASP A 115 -0.73 31.51 -37.28
N ARG A 116 -0.46 30.22 -37.55
CA ARG A 116 -0.32 29.69 -38.93
C ARG A 116 -1.60 29.84 -39.76
N TRP A 117 -2.77 29.86 -39.12
CA TRP A 117 -4.06 29.98 -39.81
C TRP A 117 -4.66 31.38 -39.79
N ASN A 118 -4.06 32.30 -39.04
CA ASN A 118 -4.54 33.66 -38.77
C ASN A 118 -5.99 33.68 -38.25
N VAL A 119 -6.20 32.89 -37.16
CA VAL A 119 -7.48 32.77 -36.44
C VAL A 119 -7.27 32.96 -34.95
N ASN A 120 -8.35 33.04 -34.15
CA ASN A 120 -8.22 33.06 -32.71
C ASN A 120 -7.94 31.64 -32.20
N TRP A 121 -6.97 31.46 -31.28
CA TRP A 121 -6.61 30.15 -30.73
C TRP A 121 -7.75 29.48 -29.95
N GLU A 122 -8.67 30.28 -29.37
CA GLU A 122 -9.85 29.75 -28.66
C GLU A 122 -10.86 29.06 -29.61
N GLU A 123 -10.78 29.34 -30.93
CA GLU A 123 -11.57 28.63 -31.94
C GLU A 123 -10.96 27.29 -32.36
N CYS A 124 -9.74 26.99 -31.90
CA CYS A 124 -9.03 25.76 -32.18
C CYS A 124 -9.36 24.68 -31.13
N THR A 125 -9.60 23.47 -31.58
CA THR A 125 -9.84 22.31 -30.72
C THR A 125 -8.75 21.26 -30.89
N ALA A 126 -8.44 20.51 -29.83
CA ALA A 126 -7.49 19.40 -29.88
C ALA A 126 -8.23 18.07 -29.95
N SER A 127 -7.88 17.22 -30.89
CA SER A 127 -8.48 15.89 -31.03
C SER A 127 -7.53 14.90 -31.71
N GLN A 128 -7.39 13.70 -31.15
CA GLN A 128 -6.61 12.60 -31.71
C GLN A 128 -5.18 12.97 -32.13
N GLY A 129 -4.52 13.84 -31.35
CA GLY A 129 -3.16 14.30 -31.61
C GLY A 129 -3.02 15.39 -32.69
N PHE A 130 -4.09 16.09 -32.96
CA PHE A 130 -4.15 17.22 -33.92
C PHE A 130 -4.80 18.43 -33.27
N ILE A 131 -4.37 19.62 -33.66
CA ILE A 131 -5.16 20.85 -33.53
C ILE A 131 -6.03 20.98 -34.77
N VAL A 132 -7.29 21.31 -34.56
CA VAL A 132 -8.34 21.38 -35.60
C VAL A 132 -9.07 22.71 -35.53
N HIS A 133 -9.27 23.33 -36.70
CA HIS A 133 -10.15 24.50 -36.89
C HIS A 133 -10.89 24.35 -38.21
N GLN A 134 -12.21 24.13 -38.15
CA GLN A 134 -13.04 23.84 -39.34
C GLN A 134 -12.46 22.64 -40.14
N ASP A 135 -12.11 22.82 -41.41
CA ASP A 135 -11.53 21.78 -42.27
C ASP A 135 -9.99 21.67 -42.15
N LYS A 136 -9.37 22.58 -41.38
CA LYS A 136 -7.90 22.62 -41.22
C LYS A 136 -7.50 21.74 -40.04
N ARG A 137 -6.40 20.99 -40.19
CA ARG A 137 -5.81 20.21 -39.09
C ARG A 137 -4.30 20.16 -39.19
N LEU A 138 -3.62 20.29 -38.07
CA LEU A 138 -2.17 20.13 -37.94
C LEU A 138 -1.84 19.13 -36.83
N PRO A 139 -0.94 18.17 -37.05
CA PRO A 139 -0.52 17.26 -36.01
C PRO A 139 0.28 18.00 -34.95
N PHE A 140 0.20 17.55 -33.69
CA PHE A 140 0.97 18.15 -32.60
C PHE A 140 2.47 18.19 -32.90
N ALA A 141 3.01 17.16 -33.57
CA ALA A 141 4.43 17.09 -33.91
C ALA A 141 4.93 18.24 -34.78
N ASP A 142 4.06 18.78 -35.65
CA ASP A 142 4.42 19.90 -36.52
C ASP A 142 4.33 21.26 -35.83
N LEU A 143 3.77 21.31 -34.62
CA LEU A 143 3.50 22.52 -33.87
C LEU A 143 4.42 22.68 -32.63
N VAL A 144 5.09 21.62 -32.20
CA VAL A 144 5.85 21.63 -30.93
C VAL A 144 6.92 22.72 -30.91
N ASP A 145 7.68 22.87 -32.01
CA ASP A 145 8.78 23.84 -32.08
C ASP A 145 8.27 25.29 -32.02
N ASP A 146 7.10 25.56 -32.63
CA ASP A 146 6.48 26.90 -32.55
C ASP A 146 5.79 27.12 -31.19
N ALA A 147 5.20 26.05 -30.63
CA ALA A 147 4.42 26.13 -29.38
C ALA A 147 5.25 26.58 -28.16
N VAL A 148 6.56 26.28 -28.13
CA VAL A 148 7.44 26.73 -27.03
C VAL A 148 7.66 28.24 -26.97
N GLU A 149 7.31 28.98 -28.04
CA GLU A 149 7.42 30.43 -28.06
C GLU A 149 6.22 31.16 -27.41
N TYR A 150 5.19 30.38 -26.97
CA TYR A 150 3.99 30.94 -26.35
C TYR A 150 3.95 30.64 -24.85
N ASP A 151 3.51 31.61 -24.07
CA ASP A 151 3.18 31.41 -22.65
C ASP A 151 1.76 30.87 -22.53
N PRO A 152 1.54 29.80 -21.73
CA PRO A 152 0.19 29.29 -21.49
C PRO A 152 -0.64 30.27 -20.67
N PRO A 153 -1.96 30.30 -20.82
CA PRO A 153 -2.83 31.09 -19.98
C PRO A 153 -2.74 30.67 -18.51
N ASP A 154 -2.83 31.63 -17.59
CA ASP A 154 -2.92 31.38 -16.16
C ASP A 154 -4.22 32.03 -15.63
N PRO A 155 -5.20 31.26 -15.11
CA PRO A 155 -5.17 29.79 -14.97
C PRO A 155 -5.26 29.03 -16.30
N ALA A 156 -4.72 27.80 -16.32
CA ALA A 156 -4.82 26.92 -17.48
C ALA A 156 -6.30 26.60 -17.80
N PRO A 157 -6.72 26.63 -19.09
CA PRO A 157 -8.12 26.40 -19.48
C PRO A 157 -8.45 24.89 -19.49
N ILE A 158 -8.66 24.33 -18.32
CA ILE A 158 -9.02 22.92 -18.11
C ILE A 158 -10.40 22.65 -18.72
N ASN A 159 -10.56 21.48 -19.39
CA ASN A 159 -11.85 21.05 -19.90
C ASN A 159 -12.88 20.91 -18.75
N PRO A 160 -14.16 21.33 -18.98
CA PRO A 160 -15.17 21.27 -17.91
C PRO A 160 -15.42 19.87 -17.37
N GLN A 161 -15.38 18.85 -18.25
CA GLN A 161 -15.58 17.47 -17.86
C GLN A 161 -14.26 16.84 -17.42
N PRO A 162 -14.19 16.30 -16.18
CA PRO A 162 -13.02 15.56 -15.75
C PRO A 162 -12.88 14.25 -16.54
N PRO A 163 -11.65 13.71 -16.68
CA PRO A 163 -11.39 12.44 -17.35
C PRO A 163 -12.23 11.31 -16.79
N SER A 164 -12.95 10.62 -17.64
CA SER A 164 -13.71 9.42 -17.33
C SER A 164 -13.83 8.58 -18.59
N GLU A 165 -13.75 7.27 -18.50
CA GLU A 165 -13.94 6.40 -19.67
C GLU A 165 -15.31 6.55 -20.33
N ARG A 166 -16.32 7.02 -19.59
CA ARG A 166 -17.66 7.28 -20.13
C ARG A 166 -17.80 8.61 -20.88
N ALA A 167 -16.83 9.50 -20.77
CA ALA A 167 -16.89 10.75 -21.50
C ALA A 167 -16.84 10.49 -23.02
N GLY A 168 -18.02 10.49 -23.66
CA GLY A 168 -18.18 10.28 -25.10
C GLY A 168 -18.52 8.85 -25.57
N MET A 169 -18.87 7.93 -24.68
CA MET A 169 -19.28 6.56 -25.02
C MET A 169 -20.81 6.38 -24.92
N ALA A 170 -21.38 5.59 -25.82
CA ALA A 170 -22.78 5.16 -25.75
C ALA A 170 -23.00 4.15 -24.63
N GLU A 171 -24.24 4.00 -24.14
CA GLU A 171 -24.64 3.17 -22.99
C GLU A 171 -24.45 1.64 -23.17
N ASP A 172 -23.90 1.17 -24.29
CA ASP A 172 -23.84 -0.24 -24.64
C ASP A 172 -22.57 -0.93 -24.12
N ASP A 173 -22.74 -2.04 -23.41
CA ASP A 173 -21.75 -2.73 -22.58
C ASP A 173 -20.73 -3.61 -23.33
N THR A 174 -20.68 -3.55 -24.67
CA THR A 174 -19.79 -4.33 -25.54
C THR A 174 -18.48 -3.61 -25.88
N ARG A 175 -17.75 -3.11 -24.88
CA ARG A 175 -16.68 -2.13 -25.09
C ARG A 175 -15.31 -2.74 -25.30
N GLU A 176 -14.60 -2.26 -26.33
CA GLU A 176 -13.14 -2.27 -26.33
C GLU A 176 -12.59 -1.37 -25.21
N ILE A 177 -11.56 -1.83 -24.50
CA ILE A 177 -10.84 -1.01 -23.51
C ILE A 177 -10.25 0.18 -24.23
N THR A 178 -10.73 1.38 -23.96
CA THR A 178 -10.35 2.60 -24.66
C THR A 178 -8.93 3.06 -24.30
N PHE A 179 -8.51 2.78 -23.04
CA PHE A 179 -7.20 3.14 -22.49
C PHE A 179 -6.55 1.92 -21.85
N PRO A 180 -6.09 0.94 -22.64
CA PRO A 180 -5.40 -0.24 -22.12
C PRO A 180 -4.10 0.15 -21.43
N ARG A 181 -3.67 -0.66 -20.47
CA ARG A 181 -2.43 -0.43 -19.74
C ARG A 181 -1.23 -0.38 -20.68
N LEU A 182 -0.41 0.70 -20.55
CA LEU A 182 0.78 0.91 -21.38
C LEU A 182 1.92 -0.07 -21.06
N ASP A 183 1.99 -0.58 -19.83
CA ASP A 183 3.03 -1.48 -19.36
C ASP A 183 2.76 -2.97 -19.66
N LEU A 184 1.55 -3.32 -20.06
CA LEU A 184 1.16 -4.72 -20.21
C LEU A 184 1.90 -5.44 -21.35
N PRO A 185 2.07 -4.87 -22.55
CA PRO A 185 2.81 -5.54 -23.64
C PRO A 185 4.23 -5.94 -23.23
N SER A 186 4.97 -5.01 -22.64
CA SER A 186 6.35 -5.25 -22.19
C SER A 186 6.46 -6.23 -21.01
N LYS A 187 5.44 -6.30 -20.15
CA LYS A 187 5.37 -7.32 -19.09
C LYS A 187 5.13 -8.73 -19.65
N VAL A 188 4.31 -8.84 -20.69
CA VAL A 188 3.96 -10.13 -21.30
C VAL A 188 5.10 -10.69 -22.15
N ASP A 189 5.82 -9.83 -22.89
CA ASP A 189 6.96 -10.27 -23.72
C ASP A 189 8.30 -10.32 -22.97
N GLY A 190 8.33 -9.90 -21.70
CA GLY A 190 9.51 -9.92 -20.84
C GLY A 190 10.50 -8.79 -21.08
N SER A 191 10.15 -7.77 -21.86
CA SER A 191 11.00 -6.59 -22.09
C SER A 191 10.89 -5.52 -20.99
N TYR A 192 9.93 -5.65 -20.07
CA TYR A 192 9.76 -4.73 -18.94
C TYR A 192 10.88 -4.89 -17.93
N LEU A 193 11.62 -3.82 -17.66
CA LEU A 193 12.81 -3.86 -16.81
C LEU A 193 12.46 -3.64 -15.35
N PHE A 194 12.75 -4.62 -14.50
CA PHE A 194 12.73 -4.53 -13.05
C PHE A 194 14.15 -4.30 -12.48
N ALA A 195 14.26 -4.10 -11.18
CA ALA A 195 15.53 -3.81 -10.51
C ALA A 195 16.58 -4.93 -10.69
N GLY A 196 16.14 -6.19 -10.74
CA GLY A 196 17.00 -7.34 -11.00
C GLY A 196 17.53 -7.46 -12.46
N ASP A 197 16.94 -6.70 -13.41
CA ASP A 197 17.28 -6.77 -14.83
C ASP A 197 18.35 -5.76 -15.25
N VAL A 198 18.73 -4.85 -14.37
CA VAL A 198 19.76 -3.84 -14.65
C VAL A 198 21.09 -4.50 -14.95
N ARG A 199 21.72 -4.12 -16.06
CA ARG A 199 23.05 -4.59 -16.47
C ARG A 199 23.95 -3.41 -16.81
N LEU A 200 25.07 -3.31 -16.11
CA LEU A 200 26.10 -2.28 -16.34
C LEU A 200 27.39 -2.94 -16.78
N PRO A 201 28.26 -2.23 -17.55
CA PRO A 201 29.61 -2.70 -17.84
C PRO A 201 30.38 -3.00 -16.55
N ASP A 202 31.16 -4.07 -16.54
CA ASP A 202 32.03 -4.52 -15.45
C ASP A 202 31.31 -4.78 -14.11
N MET A 203 29.98 -4.95 -14.14
CA MET A 203 29.16 -5.19 -12.97
C MET A 203 29.48 -6.53 -12.31
N VAL A 204 29.41 -6.55 -10.99
CA VAL A 204 29.49 -7.76 -10.16
C VAL A 204 28.23 -7.94 -9.32
N TYR A 205 28.07 -9.11 -8.73
CA TYR A 205 26.88 -9.49 -8.02
C TYR A 205 27.16 -9.77 -6.56
N ALA A 206 26.29 -9.29 -5.69
CA ALA A 206 26.40 -9.49 -4.26
C ALA A 206 25.24 -10.34 -3.72
N ALA A 207 25.57 -11.28 -2.83
CA ALA A 207 24.64 -11.99 -1.96
C ALA A 207 24.97 -11.68 -0.51
N ILE A 208 23.95 -11.55 0.33
CA ILE A 208 24.07 -11.04 1.70
C ILE A 208 23.52 -12.04 2.72
N ARG A 209 24.02 -11.98 3.95
CA ARG A 209 23.50 -12.69 5.13
C ARG A 209 23.32 -11.74 6.27
N HIS A 210 22.11 -11.63 6.77
CA HIS A 210 21.75 -10.85 7.95
C HIS A 210 21.68 -11.74 9.20
N GLY A 211 21.81 -11.11 10.35
CA GLY A 211 21.56 -11.78 11.63
C GLY A 211 20.07 -11.97 11.91
N PRO A 212 19.72 -12.86 12.85
CA PRO A 212 18.35 -13.05 13.30
C PRO A 212 17.67 -11.75 13.74
N THR A 213 16.33 -11.70 13.63
CA THR A 213 15.53 -10.55 14.06
C THR A 213 15.73 -10.28 15.54
N GLY A 214 16.36 -9.12 15.80
CA GLY A 214 16.83 -8.70 17.11
C GLY A 214 17.93 -7.64 16.95
N LYS A 215 18.53 -7.20 18.05
CA LYS A 215 19.74 -6.36 18.03
C LYS A 215 20.95 -7.20 17.62
N ALA A 216 21.03 -7.57 16.33
CA ALA A 216 22.08 -8.42 15.79
C ALA A 216 23.34 -7.62 15.43
N GLU A 217 24.51 -8.16 15.78
CA GLU A 217 25.83 -7.66 15.40
C GLU A 217 26.70 -8.79 14.86
N LEU A 218 27.37 -8.57 13.74
CA LEU A 218 28.29 -9.55 13.17
C LEU A 218 29.48 -9.74 14.12
N SER A 219 29.71 -10.96 14.58
CA SER A 219 30.78 -11.31 15.52
C SER A 219 31.93 -12.06 14.89
N GLY A 220 31.75 -12.65 13.72
CA GLY A 220 32.80 -13.34 12.98
C GLY A 220 32.23 -14.16 11.82
N TYR A 221 33.11 -14.70 11.00
CA TYR A 221 32.78 -15.59 9.88
C TYR A 221 34.01 -16.42 9.47
N GLU A 222 33.82 -17.49 8.69
CA GLU A 222 34.88 -18.42 8.24
C GLU A 222 35.60 -17.87 7.00
N LYS A 223 36.60 -16.99 7.19
CA LYS A 223 37.33 -16.30 6.12
C LYS A 223 37.98 -17.27 5.11
N GLU A 224 38.53 -18.36 5.61
CA GLU A 224 39.22 -19.38 4.81
C GLU A 224 38.27 -20.09 3.83
N ALA A 225 36.99 -20.14 4.11
CA ALA A 225 35.99 -20.73 3.22
C ALA A 225 35.82 -20.00 1.90
N ALA A 226 36.26 -18.74 1.80
CA ALA A 226 36.26 -17.95 0.58
C ALA A 226 37.59 -18.07 -0.20
N ALA A 227 38.67 -18.54 0.43
CA ALA A 227 39.99 -18.58 -0.19
C ALA A 227 40.01 -19.46 -1.45
N GLY A 228 40.54 -18.94 -2.53
CA GLY A 228 40.66 -19.66 -3.81
C GLY A 228 39.35 -19.98 -4.53
N ARG A 229 38.22 -19.47 -4.10
CA ARG A 229 36.93 -19.66 -4.80
C ARG A 229 36.93 -18.94 -6.13
N ARG A 230 36.73 -19.69 -7.21
CA ARG A 230 36.62 -19.12 -8.55
C ARG A 230 35.44 -18.16 -8.65
N GLY A 231 35.66 -17.00 -9.25
CA GLY A 231 34.64 -15.98 -9.43
C GLY A 231 34.44 -15.06 -8.23
N LEU A 232 35.07 -15.32 -7.08
CA LEU A 232 35.04 -14.41 -5.94
C LEU A 232 35.75 -13.08 -6.28
N VAL A 233 35.10 -11.96 -6.00
CA VAL A 233 35.65 -10.60 -6.14
C VAL A 233 36.02 -10.04 -4.77
N GLY A 234 35.17 -10.25 -3.74
CA GLY A 234 35.44 -9.75 -2.40
C GLY A 234 34.42 -10.22 -1.37
N VAL A 235 34.74 -9.97 -0.11
CA VAL A 235 33.83 -10.16 1.03
C VAL A 235 33.72 -8.83 1.77
N VAL A 236 32.51 -8.34 1.95
CA VAL A 236 32.23 -7.05 2.60
C VAL A 236 31.47 -7.31 3.90
N ALA A 237 31.99 -6.80 5.00
CA ALA A 237 31.40 -6.94 6.34
C ALA A 237 30.79 -5.62 6.78
N GLY A 238 29.46 -5.61 6.95
CA GLY A 238 28.76 -4.53 7.64
C GLY A 238 28.63 -4.83 9.14
N LYS A 239 28.13 -3.87 9.90
CA LYS A 239 27.91 -4.06 11.34
C LYS A 239 26.92 -5.19 11.65
N ARG A 240 25.93 -5.41 10.77
CA ARG A 240 24.79 -6.32 10.99
C ARG A 240 24.64 -7.38 9.89
N TRP A 241 25.50 -7.40 8.90
CA TRP A 241 25.44 -8.27 7.75
C TRP A 241 26.83 -8.60 7.20
N LEU A 242 26.89 -9.65 6.41
CA LEU A 242 28.05 -10.07 5.65
C LEU A 242 27.63 -10.31 4.20
N ALA A 243 28.36 -9.75 3.25
CA ALA A 243 28.12 -9.97 1.83
C ALA A 243 29.33 -10.64 1.15
N ALA A 244 29.05 -11.59 0.27
CA ALA A 244 29.98 -12.09 -0.70
C ALA A 244 29.70 -11.43 -2.06
N VAL A 245 30.76 -11.03 -2.78
CA VAL A 245 30.69 -10.41 -4.09
C VAL A 245 31.40 -11.28 -5.10
N ALA A 246 30.75 -11.63 -6.20
CA ALA A 246 31.29 -12.52 -7.21
C ALA A 246 30.90 -12.09 -8.64
N THR A 247 31.43 -12.80 -9.62
CA THR A 247 31.15 -12.56 -11.06
C THR A 247 29.73 -12.91 -11.49
N ASP A 248 29.03 -13.70 -10.69
CA ASP A 248 27.61 -14.02 -10.84
C ASP A 248 26.95 -14.20 -9.47
N TRP A 249 25.62 -14.04 -9.42
CA TRP A 249 24.87 -14.07 -8.17
C TRP A 249 24.89 -15.44 -7.48
N TRP A 250 24.81 -16.54 -8.24
CA TRP A 250 24.81 -17.89 -7.68
C TRP A 250 26.12 -18.22 -6.97
N THR A 251 27.25 -17.81 -7.58
CA THR A 251 28.58 -17.94 -6.96
C THR A 251 28.65 -17.11 -5.67
N ALA A 252 28.15 -15.87 -5.66
CA ALA A 252 28.10 -15.03 -4.47
C ALA A 252 27.26 -15.68 -3.37
N GLU A 253 26.08 -16.23 -3.70
CA GLU A 253 25.16 -16.89 -2.75
C GLU A 253 25.81 -18.10 -2.08
N ARG A 254 26.46 -18.97 -2.86
CA ARG A 254 27.19 -20.14 -2.32
C ARG A 254 28.39 -19.78 -1.45
N ILE A 255 29.09 -18.71 -1.80
CA ILE A 255 30.21 -18.23 -0.98
C ILE A 255 29.68 -17.63 0.32
N ALA A 256 28.60 -16.82 0.25
CA ALA A 256 27.97 -16.26 1.45
C ALA A 256 27.52 -17.33 2.45
N ASP A 257 27.01 -18.46 1.97
CA ASP A 257 26.70 -19.63 2.83
C ASP A 257 27.95 -20.26 3.44
N ALA A 258 28.98 -20.48 2.62
CA ALA A 258 30.23 -21.10 3.09
C ALA A 258 30.97 -20.25 4.14
N LEU A 259 30.82 -18.91 4.08
CA LEU A 259 31.40 -17.99 5.06
C LEU A 259 30.77 -18.15 6.45
N ALA A 260 29.62 -18.78 6.59
CA ALA A 260 28.95 -19.13 7.85
C ALA A 260 29.00 -17.99 8.89
N PRO A 261 28.43 -16.79 8.60
CA PRO A 261 28.53 -15.66 9.50
C PRO A 261 27.87 -15.93 10.84
N ARG A 262 28.53 -15.51 11.91
CA ARG A 262 28.06 -15.62 13.29
C ARG A 262 27.66 -14.25 13.80
N PHE A 263 26.49 -14.20 14.44
CA PHE A 263 25.94 -12.97 15.00
C PHE A 263 25.75 -13.08 16.51
N ARG A 264 26.12 -12.04 17.23
CA ARG A 264 25.69 -11.83 18.61
C ARG A 264 24.36 -11.08 18.56
N VAL A 265 23.35 -11.63 19.22
CA VAL A 265 22.00 -11.06 19.15
C VAL A 265 21.42 -10.91 20.55
N THR A 266 20.85 -9.76 20.84
CA THR A 266 20.05 -9.48 22.03
C THR A 266 18.63 -9.09 21.62
N GLY A 267 17.64 -9.32 22.49
CA GLY A 267 16.25 -9.01 22.18
C GLY A 267 15.71 -9.81 20.99
N LEU A 268 15.97 -11.13 20.96
CA LEU A 268 15.48 -12.01 19.89
C LEU A 268 13.96 -12.03 19.81
N ALA A 269 13.41 -11.86 18.61
CA ALA A 269 11.99 -12.06 18.36
C ALA A 269 11.56 -13.51 18.64
N ARG A 270 10.50 -13.67 19.42
CA ARG A 270 9.84 -14.95 19.72
C ARG A 270 8.36 -14.73 19.78
N SER A 271 7.60 -15.49 19.01
CA SER A 271 6.15 -15.30 18.90
C SER A 271 5.45 -15.49 20.24
N GLU A 272 5.84 -16.47 21.06
CA GLU A 272 5.25 -16.66 22.38
C GLU A 272 5.42 -15.41 23.27
N ARG A 273 6.60 -14.77 23.23
CA ARG A 273 6.85 -13.54 24.00
C ARG A 273 6.06 -12.35 23.49
N ILE A 274 5.88 -12.28 22.18
CA ILE A 274 5.04 -11.26 21.55
C ILE A 274 3.59 -11.44 22.01
N GLU A 275 3.05 -12.65 21.96
CA GLU A 275 1.69 -12.97 22.42
C GLU A 275 1.51 -12.70 23.91
N GLU A 276 2.47 -13.09 24.76
CA GLU A 276 2.46 -12.78 26.20
C GLU A 276 2.40 -11.27 26.48
N ALA A 277 3.19 -10.48 25.73
CA ALA A 277 3.21 -9.02 25.86
C ALA A 277 1.88 -8.37 25.45
N LEU A 278 1.30 -8.83 24.34
CA LEU A 278 -0.02 -8.36 23.87
C LEU A 278 -1.14 -8.74 24.85
N ASP A 279 -1.13 -9.98 25.36
CA ASP A 279 -2.09 -10.46 26.36
C ASP A 279 -2.01 -9.62 27.65
N ALA A 280 -0.79 -9.37 28.13
CA ALA A 280 -0.58 -8.49 29.28
C ALA A 280 -1.06 -7.06 29.02
N GLY A 281 -0.80 -6.55 27.81
CA GLY A 281 -1.25 -5.23 27.36
C GLY A 281 -2.77 -5.11 27.38
N VAL A 282 -3.45 -6.03 26.75
CA VAL A 282 -4.92 -6.00 26.64
C VAL A 282 -5.61 -6.16 28.00
N ARG A 283 -5.02 -6.94 28.91
CA ARG A 283 -5.60 -7.19 30.25
C ARG A 283 -5.28 -6.09 31.25
N ARG A 284 -4.07 -5.56 31.27
CA ARG A 284 -3.53 -4.73 32.36
C ARG A 284 -2.85 -3.44 31.90
N GLY A 285 -2.62 -3.28 30.61
CA GLY A 285 -1.97 -2.10 30.08
C GLY A 285 -2.80 -0.84 30.26
N LYS A 286 -2.15 0.32 30.31
CA LYS A 286 -2.81 1.62 30.43
C LYS A 286 -3.34 2.07 29.07
N PRO A 287 -4.66 2.21 28.89
CA PRO A 287 -5.20 2.69 27.63
C PRO A 287 -4.94 4.19 27.45
N GLN A 288 -4.71 4.61 26.23
CA GLN A 288 -4.61 6.00 25.81
C GLN A 288 -5.64 6.26 24.72
N ARG A 289 -6.50 7.28 24.91
CA ARG A 289 -7.54 7.61 23.95
C ARG A 289 -6.93 8.20 22.69
N VAL A 290 -7.30 7.63 21.53
CA VAL A 290 -6.87 8.08 20.19
C VAL A 290 -8.04 8.49 19.29
N GLY A 291 -9.26 8.11 19.63
CA GLY A 291 -10.47 8.49 18.91
C GLY A 291 -11.70 8.44 19.80
N GLU A 292 -12.62 9.38 19.60
CA GLU A 292 -13.85 9.45 20.39
C GLU A 292 -15.00 10.07 19.61
N ARG A 293 -16.22 9.57 19.87
CA ARG A 293 -17.50 10.16 19.45
C ARG A 293 -18.45 10.12 20.64
N GLY A 294 -19.14 11.22 20.94
CA GLY A 294 -20.09 11.29 22.04
C GLY A 294 -19.42 11.11 23.39
N GLN A 295 -20.02 10.31 24.28
CA GLN A 295 -19.58 10.07 25.65
C GLN A 295 -19.10 8.62 25.86
N GLY A 296 -18.15 8.18 25.07
CA GLY A 296 -17.73 6.78 24.99
C GLY A 296 -17.33 6.11 26.32
N ASP A 297 -16.73 6.85 27.28
CA ASP A 297 -16.31 6.27 28.57
C ASP A 297 -17.42 6.19 29.60
N ALA A 298 -18.29 7.20 29.69
CA ALA A 298 -19.27 7.35 30.78
C ALA A 298 -20.32 6.22 30.82
N LEU A 299 -20.40 5.40 29.76
CA LEU A 299 -21.49 4.45 29.58
C LEU A 299 -21.03 2.98 29.60
N MET A 300 -19.75 2.70 29.90
CA MET A 300 -19.13 1.36 29.75
C MET A 300 -18.91 0.59 31.05
N ASP A 301 -19.50 1.00 32.17
CA ASP A 301 -19.34 0.29 33.45
C ASP A 301 -19.82 -1.17 33.42
N LYS A 302 -20.80 -1.48 32.56
CA LYS A 302 -21.30 -2.85 32.35
C LYS A 302 -21.61 -3.08 30.87
N PRO A 303 -20.65 -3.54 30.06
CA PRO A 303 -20.90 -3.86 28.65
C PRO A 303 -21.89 -5.05 28.56
N SER A 304 -22.78 -4.99 27.58
CA SER A 304 -23.66 -6.12 27.22
C SER A 304 -22.89 -7.27 26.60
N LEU A 305 -21.77 -6.94 25.89
CA LEU A 305 -20.89 -7.86 25.23
C LEU A 305 -19.47 -7.33 25.23
N ALA A 306 -18.49 -8.21 25.48
CA ALA A 306 -17.07 -7.93 25.29
C ALA A 306 -16.39 -9.15 24.66
N LEU A 307 -15.69 -8.96 23.54
CA LEU A 307 -15.03 -10.01 22.78
C LEU A 307 -13.59 -9.64 22.46
N ARG A 308 -12.72 -10.66 22.47
CA ARG A 308 -11.32 -10.52 22.10
C ARG A 308 -11.06 -11.03 20.70
N TYR A 309 -10.19 -10.31 19.98
CA TYR A 309 -9.67 -10.65 18.67
C TYR A 309 -8.15 -10.52 18.66
N ASP A 310 -7.47 -11.41 17.95
CA ASP A 310 -6.01 -11.43 17.86
C ASP A 310 -5.55 -11.46 16.40
N VAL A 311 -4.42 -10.80 16.09
CA VAL A 311 -3.84 -10.77 14.76
C VAL A 311 -2.35 -11.02 14.85
N MET A 312 -1.84 -12.01 14.09
CA MET A 312 -0.42 -12.30 13.99
C MET A 312 0.30 -11.31 13.06
N PRO A 313 1.63 -11.15 13.19
CA PRO A 313 2.43 -10.50 12.17
C PRO A 313 2.19 -11.15 10.81
N ALA A 314 2.17 -10.38 9.73
CA ALA A 314 1.96 -10.93 8.39
C ALA A 314 2.99 -10.41 7.38
N ALA A 315 3.38 -11.30 6.45
CA ALA A 315 4.32 -11.01 5.37
C ALA A 315 3.66 -10.30 4.19
N HIS A 316 4.43 -9.49 3.46
CA HIS A 316 3.97 -8.81 2.25
C HIS A 316 3.70 -9.75 1.07
N GLY A 317 4.47 -10.84 0.95
CA GLY A 317 4.31 -11.82 -0.13
C GLY A 317 4.71 -11.30 -1.52
N THR A 318 5.61 -10.33 -1.62
CA THR A 318 6.09 -9.80 -2.91
C THR A 318 6.76 -10.88 -3.74
N ILE A 319 6.49 -10.91 -5.06
CA ILE A 319 7.15 -11.86 -5.98
C ILE A 319 8.62 -11.49 -6.18
N GLU A 320 8.91 -10.23 -6.50
CA GLU A 320 10.28 -9.71 -6.57
C GLU A 320 10.84 -9.54 -5.14
N THR A 321 12.05 -10.05 -4.89
CA THR A 321 12.79 -9.76 -3.66
C THR A 321 13.50 -8.41 -3.75
N ALA A 322 13.95 -7.85 -2.62
CA ALA A 322 14.69 -6.61 -2.60
C ALA A 322 15.96 -6.72 -3.45
N SER A 323 16.10 -5.81 -4.42
CA SER A 323 17.24 -5.73 -5.32
C SER A 323 17.60 -4.28 -5.61
N CYS A 324 18.90 -4.01 -5.72
CA CYS A 324 19.42 -2.69 -6.04
C CYS A 324 20.75 -2.84 -6.80
N THR A 325 20.90 -2.08 -7.88
CA THR A 325 22.19 -1.89 -8.53
C THR A 325 22.76 -0.54 -8.11
N ALA A 326 24.02 -0.51 -7.68
CA ALA A 326 24.72 0.69 -7.24
C ALA A 326 26.06 0.83 -7.98
N ARG A 327 26.36 2.05 -8.44
CA ARG A 327 27.65 2.42 -9.05
C ARG A 327 28.18 3.69 -8.40
N LEU A 328 29.37 3.63 -7.79
CA LEU A 328 30.09 4.79 -7.28
C LEU A 328 31.28 5.05 -8.19
N GLN A 329 31.27 6.18 -8.88
CA GLN A 329 32.32 6.57 -9.80
C GLN A 329 32.53 8.08 -9.73
N ASP A 330 33.81 8.54 -9.65
CA ASP A 330 34.20 9.96 -9.64
C ASP A 330 33.45 10.80 -8.59
N GLY A 331 33.18 10.22 -7.42
CA GLY A 331 32.49 10.88 -6.31
C GLY A 331 30.96 10.90 -6.46
N ARG A 332 30.40 10.41 -7.56
CA ARG A 332 28.96 10.32 -7.82
C ARG A 332 28.45 8.90 -7.63
N LEU A 333 27.38 8.76 -6.85
CA LEU A 333 26.70 7.50 -6.63
C LEU A 333 25.41 7.44 -7.45
N GLU A 334 25.26 6.39 -8.23
CA GLU A 334 24.06 6.10 -9.02
C GLU A 334 23.41 4.81 -8.53
N LEU A 335 22.09 4.84 -8.41
CA LEU A 335 21.26 3.77 -7.85
C LEU A 335 20.13 3.43 -8.82
N TRP A 336 19.89 2.15 -9.06
CA TRP A 336 18.76 1.62 -9.83
C TRP A 336 17.99 0.64 -8.97
N PHE A 337 16.82 1.02 -8.50
CA PHE A 337 15.94 0.16 -7.71
C PHE A 337 14.51 0.72 -7.61
N ALA A 338 13.58 -0.12 -7.17
CA ALA A 338 12.20 0.27 -6.92
C ALA A 338 12.04 0.86 -5.50
N SER A 339 11.49 2.07 -5.39
CA SER A 339 11.23 2.72 -4.10
C SER A 339 9.91 3.47 -4.13
N GLN A 340 9.05 3.23 -3.11
CA GLN A 340 7.86 4.03 -2.87
C GLN A 340 8.19 5.39 -2.23
N ALA A 341 9.39 5.54 -1.64
CA ALA A 341 9.86 6.77 -0.99
C ALA A 341 11.25 7.17 -1.53
N PRO A 342 11.34 7.57 -2.83
CA PRO A 342 12.63 7.68 -3.52
C PRO A 342 13.57 8.73 -2.92
N GLU A 343 13.07 9.90 -2.48
CA GLU A 343 13.93 10.92 -1.88
C GLU A 343 14.42 10.51 -0.49
N ASN A 344 13.56 9.89 0.33
CA ASN A 344 13.95 9.38 1.64
C ASN A 344 15.03 8.30 1.51
N ALA A 345 14.86 7.38 0.54
CA ALA A 345 15.86 6.34 0.25
C ALA A 345 17.19 6.97 -0.22
N ARG A 346 17.14 7.95 -1.12
CA ARG A 346 18.30 8.67 -1.63
C ARG A 346 19.05 9.38 -0.50
N ALA A 347 18.32 10.07 0.39
CA ALA A 347 18.90 10.76 1.55
C ALA A 347 19.53 9.77 2.56
N ALA A 348 18.86 8.64 2.81
CA ALA A 348 19.39 7.59 3.70
C ALA A 348 20.68 6.97 3.16
N VAL A 349 20.74 6.69 1.84
CA VAL A 349 21.94 6.18 1.20
C VAL A 349 23.06 7.21 1.22
N ALA A 350 22.78 8.47 0.85
CA ALA A 350 23.78 9.57 0.90
C ALA A 350 24.45 9.67 2.27
N LYS A 351 23.62 9.65 3.34
CA LYS A 351 24.09 9.67 4.73
C LYS A 351 24.96 8.45 5.06
N ALA A 352 24.55 7.25 4.62
CA ALA A 352 25.27 6.01 4.93
C ALA A 352 26.63 5.93 4.26
N VAL A 353 26.77 6.42 3.02
CA VAL A 353 28.03 6.43 2.29
C VAL A 353 28.87 7.69 2.53
N GLY A 354 28.32 8.71 3.22
CA GLY A 354 29.01 9.95 3.52
C GLY A 354 29.18 10.88 2.32
N LEU A 355 28.22 10.88 1.39
CA LEU A 355 28.21 11.76 0.22
C LEU A 355 27.18 12.89 0.38
N PRO A 356 27.43 14.06 -0.24
CA PRO A 356 26.38 15.07 -0.41
C PRO A 356 25.17 14.49 -1.16
N LEU A 357 23.96 14.90 -0.81
CA LEU A 357 22.75 14.43 -1.47
C LEU A 357 22.72 14.75 -2.97
N ALA A 358 23.35 15.86 -3.38
CA ALA A 358 23.47 16.24 -4.79
C ALA A 358 24.28 15.25 -5.64
N ASP A 359 25.20 14.51 -5.01
CA ASP A 359 26.06 13.53 -5.68
C ASP A 359 25.44 12.11 -5.71
N VAL A 360 24.22 11.96 -5.18
CA VAL A 360 23.47 10.69 -5.24
C VAL A 360 22.31 10.81 -6.22
N VAL A 361 22.32 9.99 -7.26
CA VAL A 361 21.27 9.93 -8.28
C VAL A 361 20.51 8.62 -8.13
N LEU A 362 19.18 8.69 -8.14
CA LEU A 362 18.31 7.52 -8.16
C LEU A 362 17.57 7.47 -9.49
N TYR A 363 17.68 6.35 -10.18
CA TYR A 363 16.91 6.00 -11.37
C TYR A 363 15.77 5.06 -10.90
N PRO A 364 14.54 5.58 -10.79
CA PRO A 364 13.43 4.79 -10.27
C PRO A 364 13.04 3.70 -11.27
N LEU A 365 12.85 2.49 -10.76
CA LEU A 365 12.39 1.33 -11.54
C LEU A 365 11.06 0.83 -10.98
N PRO A 366 10.22 0.18 -11.80
CA PRO A 366 9.00 -0.44 -11.32
C PRO A 366 9.29 -1.60 -10.37
N ALA A 367 8.32 -1.92 -9.52
CA ALA A 367 8.42 -3.03 -8.57
C ALA A 367 7.61 -4.24 -9.03
N GLY A 368 8.17 -5.43 -8.90
CA GLY A 368 7.50 -6.72 -9.06
C GLY A 368 6.64 -7.06 -7.83
N GLY A 369 5.73 -6.15 -7.49
CA GLY A 369 4.91 -6.13 -6.27
C GLY A 369 5.58 -5.39 -5.13
N SER A 370 4.78 -4.69 -4.33
CA SER A 370 5.25 -3.98 -3.15
C SER A 370 4.43 -4.27 -1.89
N PHE A 371 3.14 -3.95 -1.90
CA PHE A 371 2.28 -4.07 -0.72
C PHE A 371 2.84 -3.29 0.48
N ASP A 372 3.43 -2.10 0.21
CA ASP A 372 4.19 -1.20 1.10
C ASP A 372 5.61 -1.68 1.49
N ARG A 373 6.08 -2.82 0.98
CA ARG A 373 7.44 -3.31 1.25
C ARG A 373 8.54 -2.38 0.71
N ARG A 374 8.30 -1.66 -0.41
CA ARG A 374 9.27 -0.75 -1.05
C ARG A 374 9.32 0.66 -0.42
N LEU A 375 8.62 0.87 0.70
CA LEU A 375 8.86 2.00 1.59
C LEU A 375 10.18 1.84 2.39
N GLU A 376 10.66 0.61 2.57
CA GLU A 376 11.92 0.30 3.24
C GLU A 376 13.09 0.23 2.23
N HIS A 377 14.26 0.73 2.62
CA HIS A 377 15.39 0.93 1.72
C HIS A 377 16.74 0.38 2.24
N ASP A 378 16.73 -0.53 3.22
CA ASP A 378 17.95 -1.14 3.78
C ASP A 378 18.84 -1.74 2.68
N HIS A 379 18.25 -2.43 1.70
CA HIS A 379 18.97 -3.06 0.58
C HIS A 379 19.72 -2.05 -0.32
N ALA A 380 19.18 -0.83 -0.48
CA ALA A 380 19.84 0.22 -1.25
C ALA A 380 21.07 0.76 -0.52
N ILE A 381 20.98 0.94 0.81
CA ILE A 381 22.10 1.32 1.67
C ILE A 381 23.19 0.25 1.58
N GLU A 382 22.84 -1.02 1.69
CA GLU A 382 23.78 -2.14 1.62
C GLU A 382 24.47 -2.22 0.25
N ALA A 383 23.71 -2.13 -0.85
CA ALA A 383 24.27 -2.12 -2.21
C ALA A 383 25.29 -1.00 -2.41
N ALA A 384 24.97 0.21 -1.92
CA ALA A 384 25.86 1.36 -2.04
C ALA A 384 27.15 1.19 -1.21
N LEU A 385 27.04 0.67 0.02
CA LEU A 385 28.21 0.36 0.87
C LEU A 385 29.09 -0.71 0.25
N ILE A 386 28.50 -1.76 -0.35
CA ILE A 386 29.22 -2.84 -1.03
C ILE A 386 29.91 -2.28 -2.27
N ALA A 387 29.21 -1.48 -3.10
CA ALA A 387 29.81 -0.87 -4.29
C ALA A 387 30.97 0.04 -3.97
N ARG A 388 30.89 0.82 -2.88
CA ARG A 388 31.99 1.66 -2.39
C ARG A 388 33.22 0.83 -2.00
N GLU A 389 33.03 -0.28 -1.30
CA GLU A 389 34.13 -1.11 -0.81
C GLU A 389 34.79 -1.89 -1.95
N VAL A 390 34.01 -2.34 -2.93
CA VAL A 390 34.50 -3.15 -4.05
C VAL A 390 35.08 -2.29 -5.20
N GLY A 391 34.65 -1.01 -5.30
CA GLY A 391 35.10 -0.09 -6.36
C GLY A 391 34.58 -0.46 -7.75
N ARG A 392 33.49 -1.19 -7.87
CA ARG A 392 32.85 -1.63 -9.12
C ARG A 392 31.34 -1.48 -9.02
N PRO A 393 30.60 -1.40 -10.15
CA PRO A 393 29.15 -1.51 -10.12
C PRO A 393 28.72 -2.85 -9.51
N VAL A 394 27.79 -2.82 -8.54
CA VAL A 394 27.31 -3.99 -7.81
C VAL A 394 25.80 -4.10 -7.94
N GLN A 395 25.33 -5.29 -8.30
CA GLN A 395 23.93 -5.66 -8.11
C GLN A 395 23.77 -6.53 -6.86
N LEU A 396 23.08 -6.01 -5.85
CA LEU A 396 22.69 -6.76 -4.67
C LEU A 396 21.27 -7.30 -4.90
N ILE A 397 21.10 -8.62 -4.72
CA ILE A 397 19.80 -9.28 -4.71
C ILE A 397 19.68 -10.08 -3.41
N TRP A 398 18.63 -9.80 -2.64
CA TRP A 398 18.32 -10.61 -1.48
C TRP A 398 17.69 -11.93 -1.92
N SER A 399 18.13 -13.04 -1.37
CA SER A 399 17.41 -14.32 -1.54
C SER A 399 16.04 -14.23 -0.84
N ARG A 400 15.12 -15.12 -1.20
CA ARG A 400 13.80 -15.18 -0.57
C ARG A 400 13.89 -15.31 0.95
N TRP A 401 14.85 -16.10 1.45
CA TRP A 401 15.09 -16.22 2.87
C TRP A 401 15.51 -14.89 3.51
N GLN A 402 16.42 -14.16 2.88
CA GLN A 402 16.84 -12.84 3.39
C GLN A 402 15.71 -11.82 3.36
N GLU A 403 14.86 -11.85 2.32
CA GLU A 403 13.65 -11.03 2.24
C GLU A 403 12.74 -11.29 3.44
N HIS A 404 12.44 -12.56 3.77
CA HIS A 404 11.58 -12.90 4.90
C HIS A 404 12.21 -12.58 6.26
N LEU A 405 13.53 -12.75 6.41
CA LEU A 405 14.25 -12.40 7.63
C LEU A 405 14.25 -10.90 7.91
N MET A 406 14.33 -10.09 6.86
CA MET A 406 14.42 -8.63 6.94
C MET A 406 13.09 -7.91 6.70
N LEU A 407 11.97 -8.65 6.70
CA LEU A 407 10.66 -8.03 6.63
C LEU A 407 10.43 -7.06 7.79
N ARG A 408 9.63 -6.04 7.51
CA ARG A 408 8.91 -5.24 8.50
C ARG A 408 7.44 -5.64 8.40
N PRO A 409 7.02 -6.71 9.07
CA PRO A 409 5.68 -7.27 8.89
C PRO A 409 4.59 -6.34 9.40
N ARG A 410 3.35 -6.59 8.96
CA ARG A 410 2.18 -6.02 9.62
C ARG A 410 2.28 -6.25 11.13
N PRO A 411 1.96 -5.26 11.99
CA PRO A 411 2.09 -5.41 13.44
C PRO A 411 1.16 -6.51 13.98
N PRO A 412 1.59 -7.23 15.03
CA PRO A 412 0.72 -8.09 15.81
C PRO A 412 -0.19 -7.23 16.69
N VAL A 413 -1.44 -7.65 16.86
CA VAL A 413 -2.47 -6.91 17.60
C VAL A 413 -3.30 -7.85 18.46
N SER A 414 -3.60 -7.46 19.71
CA SER A 414 -4.69 -8.02 20.50
C SER A 414 -5.71 -6.92 20.79
N ALA A 415 -6.97 -7.17 20.47
CA ALA A 415 -8.06 -6.21 20.61
C ALA A 415 -9.17 -6.75 21.52
N VAL A 416 -9.77 -5.88 22.31
CA VAL A 416 -11.06 -6.14 23.00
C VAL A 416 -12.05 -5.09 22.54
N LEU A 417 -13.12 -5.56 21.90
CA LEU A 417 -14.27 -4.73 21.57
C LEU A 417 -15.38 -5.00 22.59
N SER A 418 -16.01 -3.93 23.07
CA SER A 418 -17.08 -3.98 24.03
C SER A 418 -18.24 -3.10 23.57
N ALA A 419 -19.45 -3.57 23.70
CA ALA A 419 -20.64 -2.81 23.36
C ALA A 419 -21.66 -2.80 24.49
N ARG A 420 -22.38 -1.69 24.61
CA ARG A 420 -23.65 -1.58 25.32
C ARG A 420 -24.76 -1.49 24.27
N LEU A 421 -25.74 -2.36 24.43
CA LEU A 421 -26.92 -2.40 23.57
C LEU A 421 -28.02 -1.57 24.19
N GLY A 422 -28.64 -0.71 23.38
CA GLY A 422 -29.82 0.02 23.70
C GLY A 422 -31.10 -0.78 23.47
N GLU A 423 -32.24 -0.09 23.50
CA GLU A 423 -33.55 -0.64 23.13
C GLU A 423 -33.47 -1.15 21.66
N GLN A 424 -34.17 -2.22 21.35
CA GLN A 424 -34.18 -2.87 20.05
C GLN A 424 -32.84 -3.58 19.65
N GLY A 425 -31.87 -3.69 20.58
CA GLY A 425 -30.61 -4.39 20.33
C GLY A 425 -29.59 -3.64 19.49
N HIS A 426 -29.82 -2.38 19.11
CA HIS A 426 -28.83 -1.54 18.45
C HIS A 426 -27.69 -1.19 19.40
N ILE A 427 -26.51 -0.94 18.81
CA ILE A 427 -25.33 -0.53 19.59
C ILE A 427 -25.46 0.95 19.95
N ASP A 428 -25.58 1.23 21.25
CA ASP A 428 -25.60 2.58 21.80
C ASP A 428 -24.19 3.11 22.09
N THR A 429 -23.33 2.23 22.60
CA THR A 429 -21.95 2.55 22.92
C THR A 429 -21.02 1.44 22.47
N LEU A 430 -19.93 1.81 21.77
CA LEU A 430 -18.87 0.92 21.36
C LEU A 430 -17.53 1.39 21.93
N ARG A 431 -16.78 0.49 22.53
CA ARG A 431 -15.39 0.74 22.93
C ARG A 431 -14.47 -0.30 22.29
N ALA A 432 -13.45 0.16 21.60
CA ALA A 432 -12.37 -0.66 21.08
C ALA A 432 -11.06 -0.35 21.83
N ARG A 433 -10.42 -1.37 22.39
CA ARG A 433 -9.15 -1.25 23.10
C ARG A 433 -8.15 -2.21 22.45
N LEU A 434 -7.07 -1.65 21.86
CA LEU A 434 -6.07 -2.41 21.14
C LEU A 434 -4.71 -2.33 21.82
N ALA A 435 -4.14 -3.49 22.10
CA ALA A 435 -2.77 -3.67 22.56
C ALA A 435 -1.89 -4.02 21.34
N MET A 436 -0.94 -3.14 20.99
CA MET A 436 -0.03 -3.31 19.87
C MET A 436 1.17 -2.36 19.98
N PRO A 437 2.27 -2.59 19.22
CA PRO A 437 3.34 -1.60 19.15
C PRO A 437 2.87 -0.33 18.42
N PRO A 438 3.44 0.87 18.71
CA PRO A 438 3.17 2.10 17.99
C PRO A 438 3.82 2.08 16.59
N SER A 439 3.28 1.24 15.72
CA SER A 439 3.89 0.78 14.46
C SER A 439 4.00 1.86 13.40
N ALA A 440 3.02 2.78 13.31
CA ALA A 440 3.08 3.86 12.34
C ALA A 440 4.09 4.93 12.77
N LEU A 441 4.15 5.26 14.07
CA LEU A 441 5.16 6.18 14.60
C LEU A 441 6.59 5.60 14.43
N GLU A 442 6.79 4.32 14.74
CA GLU A 442 8.07 3.63 14.51
C GLU A 442 8.49 3.71 13.05
N PHE A 443 7.58 3.41 12.13
CA PHE A 443 7.80 3.55 10.70
C PHE A 443 8.18 4.99 10.33
N GLY A 444 7.47 5.98 10.84
CA GLY A 444 7.76 7.40 10.63
C GLY A 444 9.18 7.79 11.04
N ARG A 445 9.67 7.31 12.19
CA ARG A 445 11.04 7.56 12.66
C ARG A 445 12.10 6.95 11.74
N ARG A 446 11.82 5.79 11.17
CA ARG A 446 12.74 5.20 10.18
C ARG A 446 12.73 5.98 8.87
N LEU A 447 11.56 6.33 8.37
CA LEU A 447 11.41 6.98 7.08
C LEU A 447 11.91 8.44 7.09
N PHE A 448 11.47 9.24 8.04
CA PHE A 448 11.73 10.70 8.06
C PHE A 448 13.01 11.09 8.81
N ASP A 449 13.35 10.38 9.89
CA ASP A 449 14.52 10.67 10.71
C ASP A 449 15.71 9.77 10.41
N ASN A 450 15.52 8.80 9.49
CA ASN A 450 16.53 7.82 9.10
C ASN A 450 17.11 7.08 10.33
N ARG A 451 16.21 6.71 11.27
CA ARG A 451 16.55 5.92 12.44
C ARG A 451 16.72 4.45 12.09
N THR A 452 17.58 3.77 12.84
CA THR A 452 17.58 2.29 12.79
C THR A 452 16.31 1.76 13.44
N ALA A 453 15.86 0.56 13.05
CA ALA A 453 14.66 -0.05 13.60
C ALA A 453 14.61 -0.02 15.15
N TRP A 454 15.72 -0.40 15.82
CA TRP A 454 15.78 -0.40 17.28
C TRP A 454 15.73 0.99 17.89
N SER A 455 16.42 1.97 17.28
CA SER A 455 16.36 3.35 17.76
C SER A 455 14.98 3.96 17.59
N ALA A 456 14.27 3.59 16.51
CA ALA A 456 12.91 4.03 16.28
C ALA A 456 11.94 3.43 17.31
N MET A 457 12.06 2.12 17.57
CA MET A 457 11.25 1.42 18.60
C MET A 457 11.46 2.02 19.99
N ASP A 458 12.72 2.22 20.40
CA ASP A 458 13.08 2.78 21.71
C ASP A 458 12.54 4.23 21.86
N GLU A 459 12.52 5.03 20.76
CA GLU A 459 12.06 6.43 20.77
C GLU A 459 10.54 6.58 20.93
N VAL A 460 9.76 5.66 20.34
CA VAL A 460 8.29 5.71 20.37
C VAL A 460 7.66 4.82 21.45
N GLU A 461 8.48 4.26 22.34
CA GLU A 461 7.99 3.37 23.39
C GLU A 461 6.97 4.08 24.29
N GLY A 462 5.77 3.48 24.40
CA GLY A 462 4.69 4.03 25.23
C GLY A 462 3.85 5.16 24.59
N GLU A 463 4.20 5.61 23.39
CA GLU A 463 3.45 6.66 22.69
C GLU A 463 2.14 6.12 22.06
N PRO A 464 1.02 6.88 22.14
CA PRO A 464 -0.20 6.52 21.45
C PRO A 464 -0.07 6.76 19.93
N ASP A 465 -0.60 5.83 19.14
CA ASP A 465 -0.48 5.83 17.68
C ASP A 465 -1.87 5.73 17.03
N ALA A 466 -2.43 6.86 16.64
CA ALA A 466 -3.77 6.92 16.04
C ALA A 466 -3.81 6.29 14.63
N LEU A 467 -2.73 6.43 13.83
CA LEU A 467 -2.67 5.86 12.49
C LEU A 467 -2.66 4.32 12.50
N ALA A 468 -2.10 3.71 13.54
CA ALA A 468 -2.14 2.26 13.71
C ALA A 468 -3.54 1.74 14.08
N LEU A 469 -4.49 2.62 14.42
CA LEU A 469 -5.85 2.29 14.81
C LEU A 469 -6.92 2.81 13.84
N GLU A 470 -6.52 3.29 12.66
CA GLU A 470 -7.46 3.73 11.62
C GLU A 470 -8.49 2.65 11.28
N GLY A 471 -9.73 3.07 10.99
CA GLY A 471 -10.83 2.16 10.65
C GLY A 471 -11.61 1.63 11.86
N LEU A 472 -11.19 1.90 13.11
CA LEU A 472 -11.94 1.52 14.31
C LEU A 472 -13.11 2.45 14.64
N MET A 473 -13.11 3.65 14.07
CA MET A 473 -14.32 4.48 14.07
C MET A 473 -15.26 3.93 12.99
N PRO A 474 -16.27 3.14 13.38
CA PRO A 474 -17.06 2.41 12.39
C PRO A 474 -17.96 3.35 11.58
N PRO A 475 -18.34 2.96 10.34
CA PRO A 475 -19.22 3.77 9.48
C PRO A 475 -20.68 3.82 9.97
N TYR A 476 -20.97 3.22 11.11
CA TYR A 476 -22.30 3.16 11.69
C TYR A 476 -22.63 4.37 12.55
N GLY A 477 -23.90 4.72 12.62
CA GLY A 477 -24.46 5.82 13.43
C GLY A 477 -24.49 5.53 14.94
N ILE A 478 -23.42 4.92 15.48
CA ILE A 478 -23.29 4.65 16.91
C ILE A 478 -23.05 5.97 17.64
N ALA A 479 -23.91 6.29 18.61
CA ALA A 479 -23.86 7.58 19.27
C ALA A 479 -22.58 7.81 20.08
N ASN A 480 -22.08 6.76 20.74
CA ASN A 480 -20.92 6.84 21.61
C ASN A 480 -19.86 5.81 21.21
N VAL A 481 -18.69 6.28 20.81
CA VAL A 481 -17.56 5.42 20.42
C VAL A 481 -16.30 5.87 21.13
N ALA A 482 -15.53 4.92 21.65
CA ALA A 482 -14.23 5.17 22.27
C ALA A 482 -13.19 4.23 21.67
N VAL A 483 -12.08 4.77 21.16
CA VAL A 483 -10.96 4.02 20.62
C VAL A 483 -9.72 4.28 21.44
N ASP A 484 -9.19 3.23 22.06
CA ASP A 484 -8.05 3.29 22.96
C ASP A 484 -6.88 2.46 22.42
N HIS A 485 -5.71 3.05 22.35
CA HIS A 485 -4.45 2.37 22.15
C HIS A 485 -3.82 1.98 23.49
N VAL A 486 -3.30 0.77 23.61
CA VAL A 486 -2.41 0.31 24.67
C VAL A 486 -1.04 0.02 24.02
N PRO A 487 -0.10 0.97 24.05
CA PRO A 487 1.23 0.75 23.49
C PRO A 487 1.92 -0.43 24.17
N VAL A 488 2.40 -1.39 23.36
CA VAL A 488 3.11 -2.60 23.83
C VAL A 488 4.46 -2.67 23.16
N SER A 489 5.52 -2.82 23.97
CA SER A 489 6.87 -3.07 23.44
C SER A 489 7.03 -4.54 23.08
N VAL A 490 7.38 -4.82 21.82
CA VAL A 490 7.67 -6.17 21.31
C VAL A 490 9.02 -6.18 20.60
N PRO A 491 9.80 -7.28 20.65
CA PRO A 491 11.13 -7.34 20.04
C PRO A 491 11.05 -7.57 18.51
N LEU A 492 10.14 -6.89 17.83
CA LEU A 492 9.86 -7.00 16.40
C LEU A 492 9.59 -5.63 15.81
N SER A 493 10.49 -5.16 14.95
CA SER A 493 10.21 -3.96 14.15
C SER A 493 9.16 -4.27 13.10
N THR A 494 8.14 -3.43 13.03
CA THR A 494 6.98 -3.62 12.18
C THR A 494 6.89 -2.54 11.10
N GLY A 495 6.06 -2.72 10.11
CA GLY A 495 5.92 -1.78 8.99
C GLY A 495 4.50 -1.76 8.45
N ARG A 496 4.35 -1.08 7.34
CA ARG A 496 3.08 -0.97 6.63
C ARG A 496 2.86 -2.22 5.75
N LEU A 497 1.61 -2.53 5.50
CA LEU A 497 1.20 -3.62 4.62
C LEU A 497 -0.12 -3.23 3.94
N ARG A 498 -0.33 -3.62 2.70
CA ARG A 498 -1.54 -3.32 1.92
C ARG A 498 -2.82 -3.50 2.73
N GLY A 499 -3.69 -2.51 2.72
CA GLY A 499 -4.86 -2.38 3.59
C GLY A 499 -4.59 -1.63 4.90
N ASN A 500 -3.33 -1.35 5.23
CA ASN A 500 -2.90 -0.61 6.42
C ASN A 500 -3.59 -1.11 7.70
N ALA A 501 -3.96 -0.22 8.61
CA ALA A 501 -4.72 -0.58 9.80
C ALA A 501 -6.11 -1.14 9.46
N HIS A 502 -6.74 -0.67 8.37
CA HIS A 502 -8.06 -1.13 7.94
C HIS A 502 -8.11 -2.66 7.69
N GLY A 503 -7.00 -3.28 7.28
CA GLY A 503 -6.91 -4.72 7.05
C GLY A 503 -7.15 -5.59 8.30
N TYR A 504 -6.94 -5.05 9.52
CA TYR A 504 -7.26 -5.74 10.77
C TYR A 504 -8.37 -5.06 11.57
N THR A 505 -8.52 -3.76 11.50
CA THR A 505 -9.57 -3.04 12.24
C THR A 505 -10.96 -3.35 11.70
N CYS A 506 -11.10 -3.49 10.38
CA CYS A 506 -12.34 -3.95 9.75
C CYS A 506 -12.69 -5.38 10.21
N PHE A 507 -11.71 -6.27 10.33
CA PHE A 507 -11.93 -7.62 10.87
C PHE A 507 -12.51 -7.56 12.28
N PHE A 508 -12.00 -6.71 13.15
CA PHE A 508 -12.54 -6.58 14.51
C PHE A 508 -13.94 -6.02 14.50
N VAL A 509 -14.17 -4.92 13.79
CA VAL A 509 -15.47 -4.22 13.78
C VAL A 509 -16.54 -5.10 13.15
N GLU A 510 -16.33 -5.60 11.94
CA GLU A 510 -17.37 -6.30 11.17
C GLU A 510 -17.67 -7.70 11.71
N SER A 511 -16.67 -8.41 12.26
CA SER A 511 -16.93 -9.65 13.00
C SER A 511 -17.73 -9.39 14.27
N PHE A 512 -17.41 -8.31 15.01
CA PHE A 512 -18.12 -7.94 16.23
C PHE A 512 -19.57 -7.52 15.96
N ILE A 513 -19.82 -6.74 14.90
CA ILE A 513 -21.16 -6.34 14.44
C ILE A 513 -21.99 -7.57 14.09
N ASP A 514 -21.41 -8.53 13.36
CA ASP A 514 -22.08 -9.76 12.99
C ASP A 514 -22.43 -10.63 14.20
N GLU A 515 -21.53 -10.74 15.17
CA GLU A 515 -21.78 -11.48 16.41
C GLU A 515 -22.92 -10.85 17.24
N ILE A 516 -23.04 -9.53 17.24
CA ILE A 516 -24.16 -8.83 17.91
C ILE A 516 -25.47 -9.11 17.18
N ALA A 517 -25.49 -8.98 15.85
CA ALA A 517 -26.68 -9.27 15.05
C ALA A 517 -27.22 -10.68 15.33
N GLN A 518 -26.34 -11.68 15.27
CA GLN A 518 -26.68 -13.08 15.54
C GLN A 518 -27.19 -13.32 16.96
N ARG A 519 -26.53 -12.74 17.97
CA ARG A 519 -26.95 -12.87 19.37
C ARG A 519 -28.34 -12.26 19.64
N ASN A 520 -28.68 -11.20 18.91
CA ASN A 520 -29.97 -10.55 18.99
C ASN A 520 -31.05 -11.20 18.12
N GLY A 521 -30.72 -12.29 17.39
CA GLY A 521 -31.61 -12.93 16.43
C GLY A 521 -31.99 -12.04 15.25
N GLN A 522 -31.13 -11.07 14.92
CA GLN A 522 -31.32 -10.14 13.81
C GLN A 522 -30.54 -10.61 12.57
N GLU A 523 -31.15 -10.41 11.41
CA GLU A 523 -30.52 -10.74 10.14
C GLU A 523 -29.36 -9.77 9.88
N PRO A 524 -28.13 -10.26 9.49
CA PRO A 524 -26.93 -9.45 9.42
C PRO A 524 -26.98 -8.23 8.49
N LEU A 525 -27.66 -8.33 7.33
CA LEU A 525 -27.85 -7.19 6.42
C LEU A 525 -28.79 -6.14 7.01
N GLY A 526 -29.96 -6.58 7.48
CA GLY A 526 -30.96 -5.71 8.08
C GLY A 526 -30.39 -4.94 9.27
N PHE A 527 -29.60 -5.62 10.13
CA PHE A 527 -28.92 -5.00 11.26
C PHE A 527 -27.96 -3.90 10.84
N ARG A 528 -27.10 -4.16 9.82
CA ARG A 528 -26.16 -3.15 9.29
C ARG A 528 -26.88 -1.96 8.69
N ILE A 529 -27.87 -2.20 7.84
CA ILE A 529 -28.67 -1.13 7.19
C ILE A 529 -29.33 -0.24 8.25
N SER A 530 -29.92 -0.82 9.30
CA SER A 530 -30.58 -0.05 10.36
C SER A 530 -29.64 0.83 11.16
N MET A 531 -28.33 0.53 11.17
CA MET A 531 -27.31 1.27 11.90
C MET A 531 -26.48 2.24 11.05
N LEU A 532 -26.57 2.20 9.71
CA LEU A 532 -25.73 3.05 8.85
C LEU A 532 -26.03 4.55 8.92
N GLY A 533 -27.22 4.95 9.42
CA GLY A 533 -27.63 6.34 9.40
C GLY A 533 -27.76 6.88 7.96
N ASP A 534 -27.10 7.99 7.66
CA ASP A 534 -27.23 8.70 6.37
C ASP A 534 -26.24 8.22 5.28
N ASP A 535 -25.46 7.16 5.50
CA ASP A 535 -24.52 6.67 4.46
C ASP A 535 -25.24 5.81 3.40
N VAL A 536 -26.06 6.48 2.57
CA VAL A 536 -26.84 5.85 1.50
C VAL A 536 -25.97 5.13 0.46
N ARG A 537 -24.74 5.62 0.23
CA ARG A 537 -23.78 5.00 -0.71
C ARG A 537 -23.30 3.64 -0.19
N LEU A 538 -23.01 3.52 1.10
CA LEU A 538 -22.63 2.24 1.71
C LEU A 538 -23.83 1.28 1.79
N ALA A 539 -25.04 1.80 2.04
CA ALA A 539 -26.27 1.01 1.97
C ALA A 539 -26.50 0.42 0.57
N ALA A 540 -26.25 1.22 -0.49
CA ALA A 540 -26.32 0.75 -1.88
C ALA A 540 -25.29 -0.35 -2.17
N CYS A 541 -24.06 -0.23 -1.64
CA CYS A 541 -23.06 -1.28 -1.74
C CYS A 541 -23.54 -2.59 -1.07
N LEU A 542 -24.08 -2.52 0.16
CA LEU A 542 -24.60 -3.69 0.86
C LEU A 542 -25.74 -4.38 0.10
N GLN A 543 -26.73 -3.62 -0.39
CA GLN A 543 -27.86 -4.14 -1.14
C GLN A 543 -27.40 -4.77 -2.48
N THR A 544 -26.41 -4.17 -3.12
CA THR A 544 -25.89 -4.67 -4.39
C THR A 544 -25.07 -5.95 -4.21
N ALA A 545 -24.15 -5.98 -3.24
CA ALA A 545 -23.32 -7.16 -2.94
C ALA A 545 -24.19 -8.38 -2.55
N THR A 546 -25.20 -8.16 -1.72
CA THR A 546 -26.12 -9.23 -1.29
C THR A 546 -26.98 -9.74 -2.45
N ARG A 547 -27.43 -8.87 -3.36
CA ARG A 547 -28.12 -9.31 -4.59
C ARG A 547 -27.19 -10.11 -5.51
N LEU A 548 -25.94 -9.70 -5.70
CA LEU A 548 -24.95 -10.43 -6.53
C LEU A 548 -24.64 -11.81 -5.98
N ALA A 549 -24.62 -11.94 -4.66
CA ALA A 549 -24.32 -13.20 -3.98
C ALA A 549 -25.52 -14.12 -3.80
N GLU A 550 -26.75 -13.70 -4.20
CA GLU A 550 -27.98 -14.40 -3.86
C GLU A 550 -28.05 -14.68 -2.35
N TRP A 551 -27.89 -13.61 -1.56
CA TRP A 551 -27.75 -13.65 -0.09
C TRP A 551 -28.95 -14.37 0.58
N ASP A 552 -28.65 -15.35 1.38
CA ASP A 552 -29.59 -16.22 2.08
C ASP A 552 -29.88 -15.81 3.55
N GLY A 553 -29.43 -14.62 3.94
CA GLY A 553 -29.56 -14.12 5.31
C GLY A 553 -28.45 -14.58 6.26
N GLY A 554 -27.38 -15.22 5.77
CA GLY A 554 -26.32 -15.81 6.59
C GLY A 554 -26.84 -16.98 7.42
N ALA A 555 -27.79 -17.74 6.87
CA ALA A 555 -28.42 -18.86 7.56
C ALA A 555 -27.42 -19.95 7.94
N ALA A 556 -27.68 -20.67 9.02
CA ALA A 556 -26.80 -21.73 9.47
C ALA A 556 -26.68 -22.85 8.42
N GLY A 557 -25.45 -23.24 8.11
CA GLY A 557 -25.12 -24.31 7.17
C GLY A 557 -24.92 -23.87 5.71
N THR A 558 -25.12 -22.58 5.37
CA THR A 558 -25.00 -22.08 4.00
C THR A 558 -23.60 -21.61 3.61
N GLY A 559 -22.82 -21.18 4.59
CA GLY A 559 -21.45 -20.71 4.37
C GLY A 559 -21.36 -19.31 3.77
N GLN A 560 -22.40 -18.49 3.82
CA GLN A 560 -22.34 -17.08 3.41
C GLN A 560 -22.04 -16.15 4.59
N GLY A 561 -21.20 -15.12 4.36
CA GLY A 561 -20.83 -14.11 5.35
C GLY A 561 -20.68 -12.74 4.72
N LEU A 562 -21.20 -11.71 5.40
CA LEU A 562 -21.28 -10.32 4.94
C LEU A 562 -20.34 -9.44 5.76
N ALA A 563 -19.66 -8.51 5.07
CA ALA A 563 -18.92 -7.40 5.69
C ALA A 563 -18.97 -6.16 4.79
N CYS A 564 -18.79 -4.97 5.38
CA CYS A 564 -18.66 -3.73 4.63
C CYS A 564 -17.57 -2.83 5.21
N HIS A 565 -17.11 -1.86 4.41
CA HIS A 565 -16.11 -0.91 4.88
C HIS A 565 -16.22 0.42 4.14
N ARG A 566 -15.74 1.46 4.82
CA ARG A 566 -15.56 2.80 4.28
C ARG A 566 -14.15 3.28 4.59
N MET A 567 -13.50 3.87 3.58
CA MET A 567 -12.22 4.57 3.73
C MET A 567 -12.37 6.01 3.27
N ASP A 568 -11.77 6.92 4.00
CA ASP A 568 -11.78 8.35 3.72
C ASP A 568 -10.36 8.85 3.39
N LEU A 569 -10.25 9.67 2.34
CA LEU A 569 -9.02 10.34 1.93
C LEU A 569 -9.35 11.79 1.56
N GLY A 570 -9.35 12.68 2.55
CA GLY A 570 -9.81 14.05 2.36
C GLY A 570 -11.26 14.09 1.88
N ALA A 571 -11.51 14.71 0.73
CA ALA A 571 -12.84 14.78 0.12
C ALA A 571 -13.25 13.49 -0.61
N ALA A 572 -12.30 12.64 -1.00
CA ALA A 572 -12.58 11.38 -1.67
C ALA A 572 -12.91 10.29 -0.65
N THR A 573 -13.93 9.50 -0.93
CA THR A 573 -14.35 8.41 -0.05
C THR A 573 -14.68 7.16 -0.85
N GLY A 574 -14.09 6.02 -0.45
CA GLY A 574 -14.37 4.71 -1.01
C GLY A 574 -15.29 3.89 -0.10
N ARG A 575 -16.18 3.12 -0.68
CA ARG A 575 -17.10 2.20 0.02
C ARG A 575 -17.11 0.86 -0.65
N ILE A 576 -17.17 -0.17 0.15
CA ILE A 576 -17.24 -1.56 -0.32
C ILE A 576 -18.14 -2.38 0.59
N ALA A 577 -18.93 -3.26 0.00
CA ALA A 577 -19.56 -4.37 0.68
C ALA A 577 -19.19 -5.68 0.00
N LEU A 578 -19.01 -6.73 0.77
CA LEU A 578 -18.55 -8.03 0.31
C LEU A 578 -19.38 -9.15 0.96
N VAL A 579 -19.87 -10.05 0.14
CA VAL A 579 -20.36 -11.36 0.58
C VAL A 579 -19.33 -12.41 0.16
N ALA A 580 -18.82 -13.17 1.14
CA ALA A 580 -17.99 -14.34 0.91
C ALA A 580 -18.81 -15.61 1.06
N THR A 581 -18.57 -16.60 0.19
CA THR A 581 -19.04 -17.97 0.37
C THR A 581 -17.86 -18.87 0.67
N ALA A 582 -17.88 -19.55 1.82
CA ALA A 582 -16.81 -20.41 2.26
C ALA A 582 -17.35 -21.75 2.78
N VAL A 583 -16.60 -22.81 2.52
CA VAL A 583 -16.90 -24.17 2.98
C VAL A 583 -15.77 -24.69 3.86
N ALA A 584 -16.14 -25.46 4.89
CA ALA A 584 -15.22 -26.20 5.72
C ALA A 584 -15.48 -27.71 5.52
N GLY A 585 -14.44 -28.48 5.27
CA GLY A 585 -14.54 -29.92 5.02
C GLY A 585 -13.24 -30.66 5.38
N GLU A 586 -13.15 -31.94 5.05
CA GLU A 586 -11.97 -32.78 5.32
C GLU A 586 -10.68 -32.22 4.68
N GLY A 587 -10.81 -31.46 3.57
CA GLY A 587 -9.69 -30.80 2.89
C GLY A 587 -9.29 -29.44 3.48
N GLY A 588 -9.89 -29.00 4.60
CA GLY A 588 -9.69 -27.68 5.19
C GLY A 588 -10.77 -26.67 4.79
N VAL A 589 -10.43 -25.40 4.86
CA VAL A 589 -11.30 -24.28 4.47
C VAL A 589 -11.02 -23.85 3.04
N ARG A 590 -12.08 -23.65 2.27
CA ARG A 590 -12.02 -23.08 0.92
C ARG A 590 -13.01 -21.93 0.78
N VAL A 591 -12.52 -20.81 0.27
CA VAL A 591 -13.37 -19.69 -0.18
C VAL A 591 -13.78 -19.96 -1.62
N GLU A 592 -15.08 -20.11 -1.88
CA GLU A 592 -15.59 -20.45 -3.21
C GLU A 592 -15.94 -19.23 -4.03
N LYS A 593 -16.57 -18.22 -3.39
CA LYS A 593 -17.02 -17.00 -4.09
C LYS A 593 -16.79 -15.75 -3.25
N LEU A 594 -16.52 -14.66 -3.96
CA LEU A 594 -16.47 -13.30 -3.44
C LEU A 594 -17.33 -12.40 -4.34
N ALA A 595 -18.44 -11.88 -3.80
CA ALA A 595 -19.31 -10.95 -4.49
C ALA A 595 -19.18 -9.56 -3.84
N ALA A 596 -18.57 -8.62 -4.57
CA ALA A 596 -18.28 -7.28 -4.09
C ALA A 596 -19.06 -6.20 -4.83
N ALA A 597 -19.58 -5.23 -4.10
CA ALA A 597 -20.11 -3.99 -4.65
C ALA A 597 -19.29 -2.81 -4.12
N VAL A 598 -18.81 -1.94 -5.01
CA VAL A 598 -17.83 -0.92 -4.69
C VAL A 598 -18.24 0.43 -5.26
N ASP A 599 -18.26 1.47 -4.43
CA ASP A 599 -18.45 2.85 -4.83
C ASP A 599 -17.18 3.65 -4.53
N ILE A 600 -16.49 4.04 -5.59
CA ILE A 600 -15.26 4.83 -5.55
C ILE A 600 -15.44 6.23 -6.18
N GLY A 601 -16.66 6.72 -6.22
CA GLY A 601 -16.96 7.97 -6.91
C GLY A 601 -16.86 7.84 -8.44
N ARG A 602 -16.42 8.88 -9.10
CA ARG A 602 -16.20 8.91 -10.54
C ARG A 602 -15.09 7.93 -10.94
N ILE A 603 -15.38 7.09 -11.91
CA ILE A 603 -14.44 6.06 -12.39
C ILE A 603 -13.59 6.65 -13.52
N VAL A 604 -12.30 6.83 -13.28
CA VAL A 604 -11.36 7.36 -14.29
C VAL A 604 -10.98 6.28 -15.31
N ASN A 605 -10.62 5.09 -14.84
CA ASN A 605 -10.32 3.91 -15.66
C ASN A 605 -10.96 2.68 -15.03
N ARG A 606 -11.95 2.10 -15.73
CA ARG A 606 -12.75 0.98 -15.21
C ARG A 606 -11.92 -0.29 -15.08
N ASP A 607 -11.10 -0.60 -16.07
CA ASP A 607 -10.30 -1.82 -16.10
C ASP A 607 -9.23 -1.82 -14.98
N ILE A 608 -8.52 -0.70 -14.81
CA ILE A 608 -7.55 -0.55 -13.71
C ILE A 608 -8.26 -0.66 -12.35
N ALA A 609 -9.44 -0.04 -12.19
CA ALA A 609 -10.19 -0.13 -10.95
C ALA A 609 -10.61 -1.57 -10.63
N LEU A 610 -11.13 -2.31 -11.61
CA LEU A 610 -11.50 -3.72 -11.44
C LEU A 610 -10.29 -4.59 -11.09
N GLN A 611 -9.15 -4.43 -11.79
CA GLN A 611 -7.90 -5.15 -11.48
C GLN A 611 -7.41 -4.88 -10.07
N GLN A 612 -7.49 -3.63 -9.61
CA GLN A 612 -7.10 -3.25 -8.26
C GLN A 612 -8.00 -3.86 -7.19
N ILE A 613 -9.32 -3.85 -7.42
CA ILE A 613 -10.30 -4.43 -6.49
C ILE A 613 -10.14 -5.95 -6.43
N GLU A 614 -10.09 -6.63 -7.57
CA GLU A 614 -9.88 -8.09 -7.63
C GLU A 614 -8.59 -8.50 -6.95
N GLY A 615 -7.47 -7.83 -7.28
CA GLY A 615 -6.18 -8.06 -6.64
C GLY A 615 -6.19 -7.76 -5.12
N GLY A 616 -6.98 -6.79 -4.67
CA GLY A 616 -7.19 -6.49 -3.25
C GLY A 616 -7.98 -7.57 -2.51
N LEU A 617 -9.06 -8.07 -3.14
CA LEU A 617 -9.87 -9.16 -2.60
C LEU A 617 -9.05 -10.45 -2.46
N LEU A 618 -8.31 -10.86 -3.50
CA LEU A 618 -7.45 -12.05 -3.45
C LEU A 618 -6.31 -11.91 -2.43
N TYR A 619 -5.71 -10.71 -2.34
CA TYR A 619 -4.73 -10.42 -1.30
C TYR A 619 -5.32 -10.54 0.10
N GLY A 620 -6.55 -10.05 0.29
CA GLY A 620 -7.32 -10.19 1.53
C GLY A 620 -7.59 -11.65 1.91
N VAL A 621 -7.85 -12.54 0.95
CA VAL A 621 -7.96 -14.00 1.20
C VAL A 621 -6.64 -14.53 1.74
N GLY A 622 -5.50 -14.14 1.14
CA GLY A 622 -4.18 -14.51 1.63
C GLY A 622 -3.91 -14.05 3.06
N LEU A 623 -4.38 -12.85 3.44
CA LEU A 623 -4.24 -12.34 4.82
C LEU A 623 -5.22 -12.98 5.82
N ALA A 624 -6.39 -13.41 5.33
CA ALA A 624 -7.40 -14.08 6.16
C ALA A 624 -7.02 -15.51 6.51
N LEU A 625 -6.44 -16.25 5.57
CA LEU A 625 -6.17 -17.69 5.71
C LEU A 625 -4.68 -18.01 5.93
N GLY A 626 -3.78 -17.13 5.45
CA GLY A 626 -2.33 -17.34 5.46
C GLY A 626 -1.54 -16.07 5.79
N SER A 627 -0.36 -15.93 5.19
CA SER A 627 0.60 -14.81 5.36
C SER A 627 1.16 -14.63 6.77
N GLY A 628 0.69 -15.38 7.76
CA GLY A 628 1.11 -15.28 9.14
C GLY A 628 2.60 -15.61 9.33
N LEU A 629 3.28 -14.91 10.23
CA LEU A 629 4.68 -15.16 10.57
C LEU A 629 4.81 -15.59 12.02
N TRP A 630 5.51 -16.70 12.21
CA TRP A 630 5.89 -17.23 13.51
C TRP A 630 7.41 -17.13 13.68
N TYR A 631 7.86 -16.56 14.79
CA TYR A 631 9.26 -16.33 15.08
C TYR A 631 9.77 -17.26 16.18
N GLU A 632 10.83 -18.01 15.88
CA GLU A 632 11.59 -18.78 16.86
C GLU A 632 13.04 -18.31 16.86
N ARG A 633 13.55 -17.91 18.01
CA ARG A 633 14.93 -17.43 18.18
C ARG A 633 15.34 -16.34 17.15
N GLY A 634 14.41 -15.44 16.80
CA GLY A 634 14.61 -14.38 15.83
C GLY A 634 14.55 -14.81 14.36
N LEU A 635 14.15 -16.04 14.06
CA LEU A 635 14.01 -16.55 12.69
C LEU A 635 12.53 -16.77 12.38
N PRO A 636 12.01 -16.20 11.29
CA PRO A 636 10.66 -16.52 10.82
C PRO A 636 10.63 -17.96 10.33
N GLN A 637 9.61 -18.73 10.73
CA GLN A 637 9.45 -20.13 10.34
C GLN A 637 8.98 -20.23 8.88
N GLN A 638 8.29 -19.21 8.39
CA GLN A 638 7.86 -19.07 7.00
C GLN A 638 9.00 -18.51 6.14
N SER A 639 9.82 -19.39 5.60
CA SER A 639 11.05 -19.06 4.86
C SER A 639 10.87 -18.95 3.34
N ARG A 640 9.72 -19.37 2.81
CA ARG A 640 9.39 -19.44 1.37
C ARG A 640 7.96 -18.98 1.15
N LEU A 641 7.63 -18.58 -0.08
CA LEU A 641 6.24 -18.24 -0.44
C LEU A 641 5.28 -19.40 -0.22
N SER A 642 5.71 -20.64 -0.51
CA SER A 642 4.92 -21.84 -0.29
C SER A 642 4.63 -22.17 1.17
N THR A 643 5.31 -21.53 2.13
CA THR A 643 5.06 -21.70 3.57
C THR A 643 4.24 -20.57 4.16
N LEU A 644 3.75 -19.65 3.33
CA LEU A 644 2.86 -18.56 3.74
C LEU A 644 1.37 -18.89 3.60
N ASP A 645 1.05 -20.08 3.11
CA ASP A 645 -0.33 -20.52 2.86
C ASP A 645 -1.14 -19.51 2.02
N LEU A 646 -0.48 -18.94 1.02
CA LEU A 646 -1.12 -18.03 0.07
C LEU A 646 -2.03 -18.80 -0.89
N PRO A 647 -3.17 -18.22 -1.29
CA PRO A 647 -4.01 -18.84 -2.30
C PRO A 647 -3.23 -19.02 -3.61
N ASN A 648 -3.34 -20.19 -4.21
CA ASN A 648 -2.83 -20.47 -5.55
C ASN A 648 -3.97 -20.42 -6.56
N LEU A 649 -3.67 -20.51 -7.84
CA LEU A 649 -4.67 -20.38 -8.91
C LEU A 649 -5.80 -21.43 -8.80
N ALA A 650 -5.49 -22.64 -8.33
CA ALA A 650 -6.49 -23.71 -8.18
C ALA A 650 -7.46 -23.46 -7.01
N ASP A 651 -7.01 -22.71 -6.01
CA ASP A 651 -7.79 -22.38 -4.80
C ASP A 651 -8.39 -20.97 -4.84
N SER A 652 -8.18 -20.23 -5.95
CA SER A 652 -8.71 -18.88 -6.11
C SER A 652 -10.24 -18.93 -6.19
N PRO A 653 -10.94 -18.10 -5.40
CA PRO A 653 -12.40 -18.01 -5.47
C PRO A 653 -12.87 -17.41 -6.79
N GLU A 654 -14.12 -17.70 -7.15
CA GLU A 654 -14.84 -16.94 -8.16
C GLU A 654 -15.09 -15.51 -7.63
N VAL A 655 -14.66 -14.49 -8.39
CA VAL A 655 -14.79 -13.09 -7.99
C VAL A 655 -15.78 -12.38 -8.92
N THR A 656 -16.83 -11.80 -8.33
CA THR A 656 -17.79 -10.96 -9.04
C THR A 656 -17.76 -9.56 -8.43
N ILE A 657 -17.54 -8.54 -9.27
CA ILE A 657 -17.42 -7.13 -8.84
C ILE A 657 -18.45 -6.29 -9.59
N GLN A 658 -19.23 -5.51 -8.86
CA GLN A 658 -20.06 -4.46 -9.43
C GLN A 658 -19.58 -3.10 -8.93
N LEU A 659 -19.13 -2.24 -9.85
CA LEU A 659 -18.87 -0.84 -9.57
C LEU A 659 -20.18 -0.06 -9.55
N ILE A 660 -20.41 0.71 -8.49
CA ILE A 660 -21.52 1.66 -8.35
C ILE A 660 -20.97 3.02 -8.70
N GLU A 661 -21.48 3.60 -9.77
CA GLU A 661 -21.02 4.92 -10.23
C GLU A 661 -21.72 6.05 -9.48
N SER A 662 -20.95 7.06 -9.13
CA SER A 662 -21.43 8.31 -8.52
C SER A 662 -20.58 9.50 -8.96
N ASP A 663 -21.10 10.70 -8.84
CA ASP A 663 -20.41 11.95 -9.19
C ASP A 663 -19.44 12.43 -8.09
N ALA A 664 -19.22 11.63 -7.04
CA ALA A 664 -18.30 11.97 -5.97
C ALA A 664 -16.84 12.00 -6.47
N ALA A 665 -15.97 12.65 -5.72
CA ALA A 665 -14.54 12.67 -6.01
C ALA A 665 -13.97 11.24 -6.16
N PRO A 666 -13.11 10.98 -7.15
CA PRO A 666 -12.59 9.65 -7.42
C PRO A 666 -11.68 9.17 -6.29
N PHE A 667 -11.86 7.91 -5.90
CA PHE A 667 -11.08 7.24 -4.87
C PHE A 667 -10.31 6.07 -5.47
N ASP A 668 -9.04 5.91 -5.11
CA ASP A 668 -8.22 4.77 -5.55
C ASP A 668 -8.57 3.54 -4.69
N PRO A 669 -9.07 2.43 -5.27
CA PRO A 669 -9.54 1.28 -4.52
C PRO A 669 -8.44 0.34 -4.02
N GLY A 670 -7.17 0.65 -4.24
CA GLY A 670 -6.03 -0.25 -3.99
C GLY A 670 -5.98 -0.85 -2.59
N GLU A 671 -6.30 -0.05 -1.57
CA GLU A 671 -6.31 -0.44 -0.16
C GLU A 671 -7.69 -0.93 0.30
N LEU A 672 -8.76 -0.33 -0.23
CA LEU A 672 -10.14 -0.51 0.20
C LEU A 672 -10.60 -1.98 0.14
N ALA A 673 -10.29 -2.66 -0.95
CA ALA A 673 -10.79 -4.01 -1.22
C ALA A 673 -10.23 -5.09 -0.28
N VAL A 674 -9.11 -4.82 0.40
CA VAL A 674 -8.51 -5.75 1.37
C VAL A 674 -9.34 -5.85 2.66
N ALA A 675 -9.90 -4.73 3.11
CA ALA A 675 -10.47 -4.59 4.45
C ALA A 675 -11.63 -5.55 4.76
N PRO A 676 -12.68 -5.71 3.93
CA PRO A 676 -13.84 -6.52 4.27
C PRO A 676 -13.64 -8.03 4.11
N VAL A 677 -12.49 -8.49 3.55
CA VAL A 677 -12.32 -9.90 3.18
C VAL A 677 -12.24 -10.83 4.40
N ALA A 678 -11.37 -10.50 5.35
CA ALA A 678 -11.19 -11.34 6.53
C ALA A 678 -12.48 -11.48 7.38
N PRO A 679 -13.23 -10.39 7.68
CA PRO A 679 -14.48 -10.52 8.40
C PRO A 679 -15.57 -11.23 7.60
N ALA A 680 -15.69 -11.01 6.27
CA ALA A 680 -16.65 -11.72 5.44
C ALA A 680 -16.41 -13.25 5.46
N ILE A 681 -15.15 -13.68 5.34
CA ILE A 681 -14.78 -15.11 5.42
C ILE A 681 -15.03 -15.64 6.84
N ALA A 682 -14.69 -14.91 7.89
CA ALA A 682 -14.93 -15.34 9.28
C ALA A 682 -16.42 -15.54 9.55
N ASN A 683 -17.28 -14.63 9.05
CA ASN A 683 -18.72 -14.70 9.18
C ASN A 683 -19.30 -15.85 8.31
N ALA A 684 -18.74 -16.09 7.12
CA ALA A 684 -19.10 -17.24 6.27
C ALA A 684 -18.79 -18.58 6.96
N LEU A 685 -17.61 -18.71 7.56
CA LEU A 685 -17.22 -19.89 8.32
C LEU A 685 -18.07 -20.10 9.56
N PHE A 686 -18.51 -19.04 10.23
CA PHE A 686 -19.48 -19.15 11.30
C PHE A 686 -20.83 -19.70 10.80
N SER A 687 -21.35 -19.17 9.69
CA SER A 687 -22.57 -19.68 9.06
C SER A 687 -22.43 -21.17 8.69
N ALA A 688 -21.28 -21.59 8.15
CA ALA A 688 -21.02 -22.96 7.76
C ALA A 688 -20.86 -23.93 8.95
N THR A 689 -20.22 -23.51 10.05
CA THR A 689 -19.73 -24.41 11.10
C THR A 689 -20.30 -24.12 12.50
N GLY A 690 -20.88 -22.95 12.72
CA GLY A 690 -21.26 -22.45 14.04
C GLY A 690 -20.08 -21.98 14.92
N LEU A 691 -18.83 -22.00 14.42
CA LEU A 691 -17.64 -21.62 15.17
C LEU A 691 -17.22 -20.17 14.85
N ARG A 692 -17.08 -19.33 15.86
CA ARG A 692 -16.56 -17.96 15.73
C ARG A 692 -15.03 -17.94 15.79
N LEU A 693 -14.41 -17.63 14.65
CA LEU A 693 -12.97 -17.47 14.52
C LEU A 693 -12.59 -16.00 14.74
N ARG A 694 -11.78 -15.74 15.79
CA ARG A 694 -11.41 -14.39 16.23
C ARG A 694 -9.91 -14.14 16.18
N ARG A 695 -9.19 -14.90 15.35
CA ARG A 695 -7.75 -14.76 15.17
C ARG A 695 -7.40 -14.74 13.68
N LEU A 696 -6.46 -13.88 13.27
CA LEU A 696 -5.86 -13.89 11.93
C LEU A 696 -4.41 -14.41 11.98
N PRO A 697 -4.03 -15.30 11.07
CA PRO A 697 -4.89 -16.02 10.11
C PRO A 697 -5.97 -16.86 10.81
N LEU A 698 -7.16 -16.99 10.17
CA LEU A 698 -8.34 -17.61 10.78
C LEU A 698 -8.09 -19.04 11.29
N LEU A 699 -7.25 -19.79 10.61
CA LEU A 699 -6.98 -21.20 10.91
C LEU A 699 -5.75 -21.41 11.79
N SER A 700 -5.07 -20.36 12.23
CA SER A 700 -3.84 -20.45 13.03
C SER A 700 -4.03 -21.09 14.43
N GLY A 701 -5.26 -21.22 14.89
CA GLY A 701 -5.63 -21.89 16.14
C GLY A 701 -6.23 -23.29 15.98
N GLY A 702 -6.27 -23.81 14.74
CA GLY A 702 -7.05 -25.00 14.36
C GLY A 702 -8.54 -24.66 14.16
N LEU A 703 -9.31 -25.53 13.53
CA LEU A 703 -10.77 -25.49 13.49
C LEU A 703 -11.35 -26.10 14.75
#